data_91675e1e17fa63525af8b3869b291c57
#
_entry.id   91675e1e17fa63525af8b3869b291c57
#
_cell.length_a   1.000
_cell.length_b   1.000
_cell.length_c   1.000
_cell.angle_alpha   90.00
_cell.angle_beta   90.00
_cell.angle_gamma   90.00
#
_symmetry.space_group_name_H-M   'P 1'
#
loop_
_entity.id
_entity.type
_entity.pdbx_description
1 polymer ?
#
loop_
_entity_poly.entity_id
_entity_poly.type
_entity_poly.pdbx_seq_one_letter_code
_entity_poly.pdbx_strand_id
1 'polypeptide(L)'
;MQQEDDLRALAKIMEFGRAVSIFLLVVHVYVYCYPSMTAWHLNLAVIDKILVNFNNTTGIFNCILWTKLLAVTLLAISCLGTHGVKGEKITCPKIYAALVAGCVLFFLNWWLLDLSLPHMISTILYVVTLTAGYLGLLMAGLWMSRLYRHNLMGDVFNIENESFQQETRLLENEYSVNLPTSFRFQGKQHDGWINVVNPFRATIVLGTPGSGKSYAVVNNYIRQMISKGYSCYIYDYKFDDLSTIAYNTLLNNMDKYKVKPRFYVINFDDPRRSHRCNPINPKFMTDISDAYEASYTIMLNLNRTWIEKQGDFFVESPIILLAAIIWYLKIYKNGIYCSFPHAVELLNKPYSDLFTILTSYPELENYLSPFMDAWKGGAQDQLQGQIASAKIPLTRMISPQLYWVMTGNDFSLDINNPKEPKLLCVGNNPDRQNIYSAALGLYNSRIVKLINKKGQLKSTVIIDELPTIYFRGLDNLIATARSNKVAVCLGFQDFSQLNRDYGEKESKVIQNTVGNIFSGQVVGETAKTLSERFGKVLQQRQSVSINRQDVSTSISTQLDSLIPASKIANLSQGTFVGAVSDNFGEKIDQKIFHAEIIVDHAKVGAEEKAYRKIPVINEFKDKDENDIMMQQIQRNYDQIKLDAQAIINEEMNRIKNDPELCERLWLKDDTSHK
;
A
#
# COMPACT_ATOMS: atom_id res chain seq x y z
N MET A 1 -13.12 -7.48 -40.90
CA MET A 1 -13.63 -7.98 -42.17
C MET A 1 -12.57 -8.79 -42.93
N GLN A 2 -11.42 -8.25 -43.35
CA GLN A 2 -10.42 -8.98 -44.09
C GLN A 2 -9.87 -10.25 -43.35
N GLN A 3 -9.60 -10.11 -42.04
CA GLN A 3 -9.08 -11.21 -41.20
C GLN A 3 -10.09 -12.33 -40.93
N GLU A 4 -11.39 -12.02 -40.94
CA GLU A 4 -12.47 -13.03 -40.83
C GLU A 4 -12.69 -13.82 -42.12
N ASP A 5 -12.55 -13.16 -43.27
CA ASP A 5 -12.65 -13.81 -44.56
C ASP A 5 -11.45 -14.75 -44.80
N ASP A 6 -10.25 -14.38 -44.34
CA ASP A 6 -9.05 -15.22 -44.40
C ASP A 6 -9.18 -16.47 -43.51
N LEU A 7 -9.78 -16.34 -42.31
CA LEU A 7 -10.01 -17.46 -41.41
C LEU A 7 -11.08 -18.42 -41.93
N ARG A 8 -12.13 -17.93 -42.58
CA ARG A 8 -13.16 -18.72 -43.24
C ARG A 8 -12.60 -19.45 -44.47
N ALA A 9 -11.74 -18.78 -45.25
CA ALA A 9 -11.05 -19.39 -46.36
C ALA A 9 -10.14 -20.53 -45.90
N LEU A 10 -9.39 -20.32 -44.81
CA LEU A 10 -8.53 -21.35 -44.22
C LEU A 10 -9.32 -22.56 -43.72
N ALA A 11 -10.45 -22.34 -43.05
CA ALA A 11 -11.32 -23.43 -42.58
C ALA A 11 -11.84 -24.28 -43.74
N LYS A 12 -12.30 -23.67 -44.86
CA LYS A 12 -12.73 -24.39 -46.07
C LYS A 12 -11.62 -25.17 -46.69
N ILE A 13 -10.39 -24.64 -46.77
CA ILE A 13 -9.21 -25.37 -47.31
C ILE A 13 -8.91 -26.63 -46.46
N MET A 14 -9.07 -26.54 -45.14
CA MET A 14 -8.83 -27.65 -44.22
C MET A 14 -9.93 -28.74 -44.33
N GLU A 15 -11.18 -28.33 -44.47
CA GLU A 15 -12.28 -29.28 -44.77
C GLU A 15 -12.09 -29.97 -46.11
N PHE A 16 -11.67 -29.24 -47.13
CA PHE A 16 -11.33 -29.78 -48.41
C PHE A 16 -10.15 -30.78 -48.29
N GLY A 17 -9.07 -30.45 -47.56
CA GLY A 17 -7.93 -31.33 -47.30
C GLY A 17 -8.37 -32.66 -46.63
N ARG A 18 -9.33 -32.60 -45.70
CA ARG A 18 -9.90 -33.79 -45.05
C ARG A 18 -10.72 -34.64 -46.02
N ALA A 19 -11.54 -33.99 -46.83
CA ALA A 19 -12.32 -34.71 -47.88
C ALA A 19 -11.43 -35.39 -48.89
N VAL A 20 -10.34 -34.76 -49.34
CA VAL A 20 -9.35 -35.35 -50.22
C VAL A 20 -8.61 -36.55 -49.58
N SER A 21 -8.28 -36.44 -48.27
CA SER A 21 -7.67 -37.53 -47.50
C SER A 21 -8.57 -38.76 -47.46
N ILE A 22 -9.88 -38.57 -47.19
CA ILE A 22 -10.86 -39.66 -47.17
C ILE A 22 -11.03 -40.24 -48.56
N PHE A 23 -11.15 -39.40 -49.58
CA PHE A 23 -11.26 -39.86 -50.98
C PHE A 23 -10.07 -40.74 -51.40
N LEU A 24 -8.85 -40.26 -50.99
CA LEU A 24 -7.63 -41.05 -51.28
C LEU A 24 -7.65 -42.45 -50.62
N LEU A 25 -8.21 -42.51 -49.36
CA LEU A 25 -8.37 -43.83 -48.69
C LEU A 25 -9.42 -44.74 -49.36
N VAL A 26 -10.51 -44.15 -49.87
CA VAL A 26 -11.51 -44.90 -50.65
C VAL A 26 -10.86 -45.46 -51.90
N VAL A 27 -10.08 -44.70 -52.64
CA VAL A 27 -9.35 -45.15 -53.82
C VAL A 27 -8.28 -46.20 -53.43
N HIS A 28 -7.59 -46.00 -52.32
CA HIS A 28 -6.63 -46.94 -51.76
C HIS A 28 -7.26 -48.35 -51.52
N VAL A 29 -8.42 -48.36 -50.85
CA VAL A 29 -9.18 -49.62 -50.61
C VAL A 29 -9.60 -50.22 -51.91
N TYR A 30 -10.08 -49.49 -52.92
CA TYR A 30 -10.46 -49.96 -54.21
C TYR A 30 -9.29 -50.67 -54.94
N VAL A 31 -8.10 -50.05 -54.93
CA VAL A 31 -6.90 -50.63 -55.61
C VAL A 31 -6.38 -51.84 -54.89
N TYR A 32 -6.18 -51.85 -53.60
CA TYR A 32 -5.55 -52.98 -52.88
C TYR A 32 -6.51 -54.09 -52.51
N CYS A 33 -7.83 -53.87 -52.51
CA CYS A 33 -8.84 -54.83 -52.24
C CYS A 33 -9.60 -55.19 -53.56
N TYR A 34 -8.98 -54.97 -54.71
CA TYR A 34 -9.59 -55.24 -56.06
C TYR A 34 -10.25 -56.58 -56.23
N PRO A 35 -9.67 -57.76 -55.77
CA PRO A 35 -10.32 -59.07 -55.87
C PRO A 35 -11.70 -59.11 -55.18
N SER A 36 -11.86 -58.44 -54.08
CA SER A 36 -13.15 -58.33 -53.37
C SER A 36 -14.13 -57.38 -54.07
N MET A 37 -13.62 -56.32 -54.69
CA MET A 37 -14.44 -55.32 -55.43
C MET A 37 -15.05 -56.03 -56.69
N THR A 38 -14.27 -56.87 -57.36
CA THR A 38 -14.78 -57.69 -58.47
C THR A 38 -15.82 -58.70 -58.02
N ALA A 39 -15.61 -59.37 -56.88
CA ALA A 39 -16.58 -60.32 -56.31
C ALA A 39 -17.90 -59.64 -55.86
N TRP A 40 -17.89 -58.36 -55.50
CA TRP A 40 -19.08 -57.56 -55.13
C TRP A 40 -19.70 -56.84 -56.34
N HIS A 41 -19.19 -57.05 -57.56
CA HIS A 41 -19.61 -56.33 -58.77
C HIS A 41 -19.52 -54.79 -58.67
N LEU A 42 -18.54 -54.27 -57.89
CA LEU A 42 -18.29 -52.85 -57.71
C LEU A 42 -17.18 -52.34 -58.64
N ASN A 43 -16.64 -53.11 -59.50
CA ASN A 43 -15.62 -52.72 -60.45
C ASN A 43 -16.23 -52.01 -61.67
N LEU A 44 -15.70 -50.84 -62.01
CA LEU A 44 -16.12 -50.02 -63.15
C LEU A 44 -14.93 -49.80 -64.11
N ALA A 45 -15.07 -50.30 -65.33
CA ALA A 45 -14.00 -50.27 -66.33
C ALA A 45 -13.46 -48.88 -66.65
N VAL A 46 -14.26 -47.88 -66.45
CA VAL A 46 -13.86 -46.45 -66.61
C VAL A 46 -12.94 -45.98 -65.44
N ILE A 47 -13.29 -46.40 -64.22
CA ILE A 47 -12.50 -46.09 -63.04
C ILE A 47 -11.16 -46.82 -63.09
N ASP A 48 -11.17 -48.07 -63.49
CA ASP A 48 -9.94 -48.89 -63.64
C ASP A 48 -8.95 -48.25 -64.63
N LYS A 49 -9.41 -47.80 -65.79
CA LYS A 49 -8.56 -47.10 -66.76
C LYS A 49 -8.00 -45.79 -66.23
N ILE A 50 -8.82 -45.00 -65.51
CA ILE A 50 -8.37 -43.73 -64.92
C ILE A 50 -7.31 -44.01 -63.88
N LEU A 51 -7.51 -44.98 -62.96
CA LEU A 51 -6.58 -45.29 -61.89
C LEU A 51 -5.27 -45.86 -62.36
N VAL A 52 -5.31 -46.73 -63.40
CA VAL A 52 -4.10 -47.26 -64.05
C VAL A 52 -3.29 -46.12 -64.68
N ASN A 53 -3.93 -45.25 -65.46
CA ASN A 53 -3.24 -44.12 -66.08
C ASN A 53 -2.67 -43.17 -65.02
N PHE A 54 -3.42 -42.88 -63.94
CA PHE A 54 -2.97 -42.05 -62.84
C PHE A 54 -1.79 -42.67 -62.08
N ASN A 55 -1.84 -44.00 -61.85
CA ASN A 55 -0.73 -44.69 -61.19
C ASN A 55 0.53 -44.69 -62.04
N ASN A 56 0.38 -44.96 -63.38
CA ASN A 56 1.51 -44.90 -64.32
C ASN A 56 2.21 -43.55 -64.37
N THR A 57 1.47 -42.46 -64.07
CA THR A 57 2.03 -41.13 -64.11
C THR A 57 2.61 -40.72 -62.74
N THR A 58 1.98 -41.12 -61.66
CA THR A 58 2.32 -40.64 -60.28
C THR A 58 3.07 -41.64 -59.41
N GLY A 59 2.90 -42.97 -59.71
CA GLY A 59 3.47 -44.07 -58.92
C GLY A 59 2.95 -44.24 -57.50
N ILE A 60 1.89 -43.47 -57.10
CA ILE A 60 1.39 -43.38 -55.71
C ILE A 60 0.86 -44.74 -55.21
N PHE A 61 0.28 -45.58 -56.09
CA PHE A 61 -0.28 -46.91 -55.73
C PHE A 61 0.73 -48.03 -55.89
N ASN A 62 1.99 -47.74 -56.18
CA ASN A 62 3.03 -48.81 -56.28
C ASN A 62 3.44 -49.35 -54.89
N CYS A 63 3.22 -48.63 -53.86
CA CYS A 63 3.50 -49.02 -52.46
C CYS A 63 2.35 -48.61 -51.52
N ILE A 64 1.84 -49.61 -50.79
CA ILE A 64 0.72 -49.44 -49.84
C ILE A 64 0.98 -48.34 -48.81
N LEU A 65 2.25 -48.09 -48.41
CA LEU A 65 2.64 -47.09 -47.43
C LEU A 65 2.56 -45.69 -48.00
N TRP A 66 2.85 -45.44 -49.30
CA TRP A 66 2.82 -44.11 -49.87
C TRP A 66 1.44 -43.44 -49.84
N THR A 67 0.43 -44.19 -50.20
CA THR A 67 -0.96 -43.73 -50.20
C THR A 67 -1.45 -43.45 -48.77
N LYS A 68 -1.05 -44.30 -47.81
CA LYS A 68 -1.37 -44.09 -46.38
C LYS A 68 -0.65 -42.85 -45.80
N LEU A 69 0.64 -42.69 -46.12
CA LEU A 69 1.41 -41.51 -45.68
C LEU A 69 0.82 -40.19 -46.24
N LEU A 70 0.45 -40.16 -47.51
CA LEU A 70 -0.15 -38.98 -48.13
C LEU A 70 -1.50 -38.69 -47.48
N ALA A 71 -2.33 -39.68 -47.21
CA ALA A 71 -3.61 -39.49 -46.52
C ALA A 71 -3.44 -38.94 -45.10
N VAL A 72 -2.45 -39.45 -44.32
CA VAL A 72 -2.17 -38.96 -42.96
C VAL A 72 -1.58 -37.56 -42.99
N THR A 73 -0.74 -37.21 -43.96
CA THR A 73 -0.19 -35.86 -44.13
C THR A 73 -1.31 -34.86 -44.39
N LEU A 74 -2.24 -35.14 -45.29
CA LEU A 74 -3.41 -34.31 -45.54
C LEU A 74 -4.31 -34.21 -44.30
N LEU A 75 -4.48 -35.28 -43.54
CA LEU A 75 -5.20 -35.30 -42.25
C LEU A 75 -4.53 -34.41 -41.22
N ALA A 76 -3.20 -34.52 -41.07
CA ALA A 76 -2.43 -33.70 -40.11
C ALA A 76 -2.56 -32.21 -40.42
N ILE A 77 -2.42 -31.83 -41.70
CA ILE A 77 -2.63 -30.45 -42.14
C ILE A 77 -4.06 -29.99 -41.81
N SER A 78 -5.07 -30.82 -42.04
CA SER A 78 -6.47 -30.51 -41.74
C SER A 78 -6.77 -30.34 -40.26
N CYS A 79 -5.96 -30.91 -39.35
CA CYS A 79 -6.11 -30.77 -37.90
C CYS A 79 -5.51 -29.48 -37.33
N LEU A 80 -4.57 -28.82 -38.03
CA LEU A 80 -3.90 -27.61 -37.57
C LEU A 80 -4.84 -26.40 -37.42
N GLY A 81 -5.98 -26.38 -38.06
CA GLY A 81 -6.92 -25.26 -38.12
C GLY A 81 -8.21 -25.42 -37.31
N THR A 82 -8.39 -26.53 -36.62
CA THR A 82 -9.68 -26.79 -35.95
C THR A 82 -9.85 -25.97 -34.69
N HIS A 83 -10.98 -25.24 -34.57
CA HIS A 83 -11.39 -24.53 -33.37
C HIS A 83 -12.03 -25.51 -32.38
N GLY A 84 -11.62 -25.46 -31.12
CA GLY A 84 -12.11 -26.38 -30.10
C GLY A 84 -12.77 -25.73 -28.92
N VAL A 85 -13.88 -26.29 -28.46
CA VAL A 85 -14.61 -25.90 -27.25
C VAL A 85 -13.93 -26.47 -26.01
N LYS A 86 -13.94 -25.68 -24.92
CA LYS A 86 -13.51 -26.07 -23.57
C LYS A 86 -14.44 -27.20 -23.06
N GLY A 87 -14.00 -28.40 -23.05
CA GLY A 87 -14.72 -29.52 -22.45
C GLY A 87 -13.78 -30.72 -22.24
N GLU A 88 -13.77 -31.21 -21.02
CA GLU A 88 -12.96 -32.32 -20.49
C GLU A 88 -11.44 -32.12 -20.43
N LYS A 89 -10.85 -32.51 -19.30
CA LYS A 89 -9.41 -32.50 -19.03
C LYS A 89 -8.70 -33.51 -19.94
N ILE A 90 -8.30 -33.06 -21.14
CA ILE A 90 -7.49 -33.86 -22.08
C ILE A 90 -6.05 -33.81 -21.53
N THR A 91 -5.54 -34.99 -21.18
CA THR A 91 -4.18 -35.16 -20.67
C THR A 91 -3.24 -35.66 -21.75
N CYS A 92 -1.96 -35.25 -21.78
CA CYS A 92 -0.95 -35.68 -22.71
C CYS A 92 -0.90 -37.22 -22.89
N PRO A 93 -0.99 -38.06 -21.82
CA PRO A 93 -0.98 -39.54 -22.00
C PRO A 93 -2.10 -40.05 -22.85
N LYS A 94 -3.31 -39.49 -22.79
CA LYS A 94 -4.46 -39.92 -23.63
C LYS A 94 -4.24 -39.60 -25.10
N ILE A 95 -3.61 -38.45 -25.40
CA ILE A 95 -3.26 -38.07 -26.78
C ILE A 95 -2.24 -39.04 -27.37
N TYR A 96 -1.17 -39.35 -26.60
CA TYR A 96 -0.15 -40.31 -27.03
C TYR A 96 -0.73 -41.71 -27.22
N ALA A 97 -1.60 -42.18 -26.33
CA ALA A 97 -2.24 -43.46 -26.45
C ALA A 97 -3.10 -43.58 -27.75
N ALA A 98 -3.90 -42.53 -28.03
CA ALA A 98 -4.71 -42.47 -29.24
C ALA A 98 -3.85 -42.40 -30.51
N LEU A 99 -2.74 -41.66 -30.48
CA LEU A 99 -1.82 -41.54 -31.61
C LEU A 99 -1.13 -42.87 -31.89
N VAL A 100 -0.57 -43.53 -30.86
CA VAL A 100 0.12 -44.83 -31.02
C VAL A 100 -0.85 -45.92 -31.49
N ALA A 101 -2.02 -46.02 -30.84
CA ALA A 101 -3.04 -46.99 -31.25
C ALA A 101 -3.53 -46.73 -32.68
N GLY A 102 -3.77 -45.45 -33.02
CA GLY A 102 -4.15 -45.05 -34.38
C GLY A 102 -3.08 -45.41 -35.42
N CYS A 103 -1.80 -45.14 -35.16
CA CYS A 103 -0.69 -45.51 -36.03
C CYS A 103 -0.57 -47.03 -36.23
N VAL A 104 -0.65 -47.80 -35.15
CA VAL A 104 -0.57 -49.25 -35.20
C VAL A 104 -1.70 -49.83 -36.07
N LEU A 105 -2.95 -49.45 -35.80
CA LEU A 105 -4.11 -49.91 -36.56
C LEU A 105 -4.11 -49.45 -38.02
N PHE A 106 -3.57 -48.26 -38.32
CA PHE A 106 -3.58 -47.69 -39.66
C PHE A 106 -2.45 -48.22 -40.53
N PHE A 107 -1.23 -48.28 -39.99
CA PHE A 107 -0.06 -48.69 -40.82
C PHE A 107 0.23 -50.16 -40.80
N LEU A 108 0.03 -50.88 -39.70
CA LEU A 108 0.41 -52.28 -39.56
C LEU A 108 -0.67 -53.26 -40.04
N ASN A 109 -1.82 -52.82 -40.54
CA ASN A 109 -2.93 -53.69 -40.94
C ASN A 109 -2.76 -54.36 -42.36
N TRP A 110 -1.65 -54.06 -43.09
CA TRP A 110 -1.41 -54.64 -44.44
C TRP A 110 -1.30 -56.12 -44.40
N TRP A 111 -0.81 -56.74 -43.33
CA TRP A 111 -0.70 -58.22 -43.19
C TRP A 111 -2.07 -58.92 -43.18
N LEU A 112 -3.16 -58.25 -42.95
CA LEU A 112 -4.51 -58.76 -43.00
C LEU A 112 -4.92 -59.12 -44.42
N LEU A 113 -4.29 -58.54 -45.44
CA LEU A 113 -4.54 -58.84 -46.85
C LEU A 113 -3.80 -60.12 -47.31
N ASP A 114 -2.72 -60.50 -46.58
CA ASP A 114 -1.90 -61.71 -46.91
C ASP A 114 -2.33 -62.96 -46.13
N LEU A 115 -3.34 -62.82 -45.26
CA LEU A 115 -3.89 -63.96 -44.53
C LEU A 115 -4.65 -64.92 -45.45
N SER A 116 -4.50 -66.22 -45.24
CA SER A 116 -5.20 -67.32 -45.97
C SER A 116 -6.70 -67.39 -45.66
N LEU A 117 -7.36 -66.22 -45.48
CA LEU A 117 -8.81 -66.07 -45.24
C LEU A 117 -9.52 -65.81 -46.59
N PRO A 118 -10.85 -66.11 -46.71
CA PRO A 118 -11.61 -65.67 -47.86
C PRO A 118 -11.44 -64.18 -48.12
N HIS A 119 -11.16 -63.75 -49.35
CA HIS A 119 -10.86 -62.39 -49.75
C HIS A 119 -11.88 -61.37 -49.24
N MET A 120 -13.15 -61.69 -49.12
CA MET A 120 -14.21 -60.87 -48.56
C MET A 120 -13.99 -60.56 -47.06
N ILE A 121 -13.60 -61.53 -46.25
CA ILE A 121 -13.39 -61.40 -44.82
C ILE A 121 -12.14 -60.58 -44.56
N SER A 122 -11.01 -60.85 -45.26
CA SER A 122 -9.77 -60.08 -45.15
C SER A 122 -9.99 -58.60 -45.49
N THR A 123 -10.77 -58.30 -46.54
CA THR A 123 -11.11 -56.94 -46.95
C THR A 123 -11.94 -56.24 -45.90
N ILE A 124 -12.97 -56.87 -45.34
CA ILE A 124 -13.80 -56.30 -44.31
C ILE A 124 -12.93 -55.96 -43.06
N LEU A 125 -12.09 -56.90 -42.61
CA LEU A 125 -11.19 -56.64 -41.47
C LEU A 125 -10.19 -55.57 -41.78
N TYR A 126 -9.64 -55.48 -42.98
CA TYR A 126 -8.72 -54.45 -43.43
C TYR A 126 -9.40 -53.04 -43.38
N VAL A 127 -10.60 -52.94 -43.95
CA VAL A 127 -11.36 -51.68 -43.99
C VAL A 127 -11.74 -51.18 -42.55
N VAL A 128 -12.19 -52.10 -41.69
CA VAL A 128 -12.55 -51.84 -40.35
C VAL A 128 -11.33 -51.32 -39.56
N THR A 129 -10.19 -52.02 -39.65
CA THR A 129 -8.95 -51.60 -38.94
C THR A 129 -8.38 -50.29 -39.49
N LEU A 130 -8.42 -50.10 -40.82
CA LEU A 130 -8.00 -48.87 -41.47
C LEU A 130 -8.84 -47.66 -41.02
N THR A 131 -10.17 -47.83 -40.98
CA THR A 131 -11.11 -46.80 -40.55
C THR A 131 -10.93 -46.47 -39.07
N ALA A 132 -10.81 -47.49 -38.21
CA ALA A 132 -10.55 -47.31 -36.79
C ALA A 132 -9.24 -46.59 -36.55
N GLY A 133 -8.17 -46.96 -37.27
CA GLY A 133 -6.87 -46.30 -37.21
C GLY A 133 -6.94 -44.81 -37.63
N TYR A 134 -7.64 -44.54 -38.75
CA TYR A 134 -7.85 -43.16 -39.24
C TYR A 134 -8.61 -42.30 -38.24
N LEU A 135 -9.68 -42.81 -37.63
CA LEU A 135 -10.44 -42.10 -36.59
C LEU A 135 -9.59 -41.85 -35.33
N GLY A 136 -8.76 -42.82 -34.94
CA GLY A 136 -7.81 -42.65 -33.83
C GLY A 136 -6.81 -41.51 -34.08
N LEU A 137 -6.24 -41.44 -35.29
CA LEU A 137 -5.32 -40.38 -35.71
C LEU A 137 -6.02 -39.04 -35.81
N LEU A 138 -7.26 -38.98 -36.32
CA LEU A 138 -8.07 -37.77 -36.34
C LEU A 138 -8.33 -37.25 -34.94
N MET A 139 -8.75 -38.11 -33.99
CA MET A 139 -8.99 -37.73 -32.60
C MET A 139 -7.72 -37.21 -31.93
N ALA A 140 -6.58 -37.88 -32.10
CA ALA A 140 -5.31 -37.46 -31.57
C ALA A 140 -4.88 -36.09 -32.13
N GLY A 141 -5.03 -35.86 -33.42
CA GLY A 141 -4.73 -34.58 -34.07
C GLY A 141 -5.60 -33.43 -33.58
N LEU A 142 -6.91 -33.68 -33.42
CA LEU A 142 -7.85 -32.70 -32.85
C LEU A 142 -7.53 -32.36 -31.40
N TRP A 143 -7.21 -33.34 -30.56
CA TRP A 143 -6.84 -33.12 -29.16
C TRP A 143 -5.51 -32.38 -29.04
N MET A 144 -4.52 -32.68 -29.86
CA MET A 144 -3.22 -32.04 -29.89
C MET A 144 -3.35 -30.57 -30.33
N SER A 145 -4.14 -30.27 -31.35
CA SER A 145 -4.42 -28.90 -31.80
C SER A 145 -5.11 -28.06 -30.72
N ARG A 146 -6.07 -28.67 -29.99
CA ARG A 146 -6.76 -28.03 -28.86
C ARG A 146 -5.81 -27.71 -27.68
N LEU A 147 -4.93 -28.65 -27.33
CA LEU A 147 -3.97 -28.47 -26.24
C LEU A 147 -2.95 -27.36 -26.55
N TYR A 148 -2.42 -27.36 -27.78
CA TYR A 148 -1.42 -26.39 -28.22
C TYR A 148 -1.96 -24.95 -28.23
N ARG A 149 -3.18 -24.75 -28.75
CA ARG A 149 -3.81 -23.39 -28.75
C ARG A 149 -4.23 -22.91 -27.40
N HIS A 150 -4.64 -23.78 -26.50
CA HIS A 150 -5.01 -23.38 -25.13
C HIS A 150 -3.80 -22.81 -24.37
N ASN A 151 -2.62 -23.36 -24.58
CA ASN A 151 -1.39 -22.85 -23.92
C ASN A 151 -0.88 -21.55 -24.51
N LEU A 152 -1.29 -21.15 -25.71
CA LEU A 152 -0.87 -19.89 -26.34
C LEU A 152 -1.79 -18.70 -26.03
N MET A 153 -2.98 -18.92 -25.48
CA MET A 153 -4.01 -17.89 -25.28
C MET A 153 -4.49 -17.80 -23.82
N GLY A 154 -3.70 -18.26 -22.85
CA GLY A 154 -4.00 -18.11 -21.43
C GLY A 154 -4.01 -16.62 -21.04
N ASP A 155 -5.19 -16.09 -20.66
CA ASP A 155 -5.32 -14.79 -20.04
C ASP A 155 -4.60 -14.86 -18.68
N VAL A 156 -3.50 -14.15 -18.55
CA VAL A 156 -2.63 -14.16 -17.36
C VAL A 156 -3.41 -13.79 -16.10
N PHE A 157 -4.41 -12.93 -16.22
CA PHE A 157 -5.22 -12.46 -15.07
C PHE A 157 -6.33 -13.42 -14.64
N ASN A 158 -6.72 -14.38 -15.48
CA ASN A 158 -7.72 -15.40 -15.15
C ASN A 158 -7.09 -16.70 -14.60
N ILE A 159 -5.76 -16.78 -14.53
CA ILE A 159 -5.07 -17.89 -13.92
C ILE A 159 -4.90 -17.57 -12.43
N GLU A 160 -5.38 -18.46 -11.57
CA GLU A 160 -5.28 -18.36 -10.13
C GLU A 160 -3.80 -18.25 -9.71
N ASN A 161 -3.47 -17.25 -8.90
CA ASN A 161 -2.12 -16.93 -8.40
C ASN A 161 -1.07 -16.46 -9.44
N GLU A 162 -1.47 -16.11 -10.66
CA GLU A 162 -0.56 -15.48 -11.61
C GLU A 162 -0.54 -13.94 -11.47
N SER A 163 0.62 -13.36 -11.79
CA SER A 163 0.86 -11.92 -11.84
C SER A 163 1.32 -11.51 -13.25
N PHE A 164 1.86 -10.33 -13.37
CA PHE A 164 2.46 -9.77 -14.59
C PHE A 164 3.98 -9.62 -14.41
N GLN A 165 4.69 -9.28 -15.51
CA GLN A 165 6.12 -9.04 -15.46
C GLN A 165 6.42 -7.83 -14.56
N GLN A 166 7.36 -8.00 -13.64
CA GLN A 166 7.74 -7.00 -12.65
C GLN A 166 9.24 -6.71 -12.70
N GLU A 167 9.69 -5.70 -11.96
CA GLU A 167 11.09 -5.33 -11.90
C GLU A 167 11.92 -6.40 -11.18
N THR A 168 12.92 -6.92 -11.86
CA THR A 168 13.82 -7.97 -11.34
C THR A 168 15.19 -7.42 -10.93
N ARG A 169 15.52 -6.20 -11.32
CA ARG A 169 16.81 -5.57 -11.00
C ARG A 169 16.78 -4.92 -9.63
N LEU A 170 17.84 -5.07 -8.87
CA LEU A 170 18.07 -4.28 -7.67
C LEU A 170 18.60 -2.90 -8.08
N LEU A 171 17.83 -1.85 -7.78
CA LEU A 171 18.19 -0.45 -8.01
C LEU A 171 18.47 0.22 -6.66
N GLU A 172 19.70 0.07 -6.17
CA GLU A 172 20.12 0.61 -4.89
C GLU A 172 20.86 1.93 -5.06
N ASN A 173 20.50 2.92 -4.23
CA ASN A 173 21.19 4.20 -4.12
C ASN A 173 21.32 4.65 -2.65
N GLU A 174 21.91 5.82 -2.42
CA GLU A 174 22.12 6.39 -1.08
C GLU A 174 20.81 6.58 -0.30
N TYR A 175 19.67 6.67 -0.99
CA TYR A 175 18.37 7.01 -0.41
C TYR A 175 17.35 5.88 -0.46
N SER A 176 17.55 4.91 -1.35
CA SER A 176 16.54 3.90 -1.68
C SER A 176 16.18 2.98 -0.52
N VAL A 177 14.93 2.50 -0.57
CA VAL A 177 14.48 1.33 0.19
C VAL A 177 14.15 0.23 -0.80
N ASN A 178 14.81 -0.91 -0.64
CA ASN A 178 14.71 -2.02 -1.58
C ASN A 178 14.15 -3.25 -0.85
N LEU A 179 13.07 -3.82 -1.38
CA LEU A 179 12.39 -4.97 -0.82
C LEU A 179 12.49 -6.15 -1.79
N PRO A 180 13.08 -7.29 -1.38
CA PRO A 180 13.11 -8.48 -2.20
C PRO A 180 11.70 -9.08 -2.31
N THR A 181 11.36 -9.54 -3.50
CA THR A 181 10.02 -10.06 -3.77
C THR A 181 10.07 -11.35 -4.55
N SER A 182 8.97 -12.11 -4.48
CA SER A 182 8.70 -13.24 -5.33
C SER A 182 7.34 -13.12 -5.97
N PHE A 183 7.25 -13.45 -7.25
CA PHE A 183 6.00 -13.39 -8.00
C PHE A 183 5.93 -14.52 -9.03
N ARG A 184 4.71 -14.96 -9.34
CA ARG A 184 4.47 -16.00 -10.32
C ARG A 184 4.06 -15.39 -11.66
N PHE A 185 4.80 -15.74 -12.72
CA PHE A 185 4.55 -15.27 -14.07
C PHE A 185 4.83 -16.37 -15.09
N GLN A 186 3.89 -16.60 -16.01
CA GLN A 186 3.96 -17.66 -17.06
C GLN A 186 4.23 -19.07 -16.48
N GLY A 187 3.57 -19.39 -15.38
CA GLY A 187 3.69 -20.71 -14.72
C GLY A 187 4.98 -20.91 -13.92
N LYS A 188 5.87 -19.94 -13.87
CA LYS A 188 7.15 -19.97 -13.13
C LYS A 188 7.17 -18.96 -12.03
N GLN A 189 7.91 -19.26 -10.96
CA GLN A 189 8.23 -18.33 -9.91
C GLN A 189 9.48 -17.53 -10.28
N HIS A 190 9.42 -16.23 -10.07
CA HIS A 190 10.50 -15.29 -10.35
C HIS A 190 10.81 -14.48 -9.09
N ASP A 191 12.08 -14.21 -8.89
CA ASP A 191 12.53 -13.26 -7.89
C ASP A 191 12.55 -11.85 -8.49
N GLY A 192 12.22 -10.87 -7.67
CA GLY A 192 12.17 -9.47 -8.08
C GLY A 192 12.49 -8.51 -6.95
N TRP A 193 12.40 -7.24 -7.27
CA TRP A 193 12.65 -6.17 -6.31
C TRP A 193 11.61 -5.06 -6.42
N ILE A 194 11.09 -4.61 -5.29
CA ILE A 194 10.39 -3.35 -5.20
C ILE A 194 11.41 -2.30 -4.80
N ASN A 195 11.72 -1.39 -5.72
CA ASN A 195 12.76 -0.37 -5.54
C ASN A 195 12.13 1.01 -5.30
N VAL A 196 12.08 1.46 -4.06
CA VAL A 196 11.73 2.82 -3.73
C VAL A 196 12.98 3.69 -3.85
N VAL A 197 13.37 4.01 -5.08
CA VAL A 197 14.60 4.79 -5.38
C VAL A 197 14.49 6.24 -4.93
N ASN A 198 13.27 6.74 -4.78
CA ASN A 198 12.98 8.10 -4.34
C ASN A 198 11.96 8.14 -3.18
N PRO A 199 12.39 7.85 -1.94
CA PRO A 199 11.51 7.88 -0.77
C PRO A 199 11.01 9.29 -0.41
N PHE A 200 11.64 10.35 -0.96
CA PHE A 200 11.22 11.74 -0.76
C PHE A 200 9.92 12.12 -1.52
N ARG A 201 9.39 11.22 -2.33
CA ARG A 201 8.06 11.35 -2.93
C ARG A 201 6.94 10.79 -2.05
N ALA A 202 7.25 10.58 -0.80
CA ALA A 202 6.42 9.93 0.21
C ALA A 202 5.93 8.53 -0.18
N THR A 203 5.64 7.74 0.83
CA THR A 203 5.17 6.36 0.70
C THR A 203 3.93 6.17 1.57
N ILE A 204 2.90 5.57 1.01
CA ILE A 204 1.74 5.09 1.73
C ILE A 204 1.80 3.56 1.81
N VAL A 205 1.50 3.01 2.98
CA VAL A 205 1.42 1.57 3.24
C VAL A 205 0.03 1.24 3.78
N LEU A 206 -0.78 0.61 2.94
CA LEU A 206 -2.17 0.25 3.21
C LEU A 206 -2.34 -1.24 3.53
N GLY A 207 -3.42 -1.58 4.22
CA GLY A 207 -3.86 -2.97 4.40
C GLY A 207 -4.58 -3.18 5.72
N THR A 208 -5.48 -4.14 5.73
CA THR A 208 -6.20 -4.58 6.94
C THR A 208 -5.23 -5.10 8.02
N PRO A 209 -5.68 -5.19 9.29
CA PRO A 209 -4.91 -5.84 10.33
C PRO A 209 -4.50 -7.26 9.91
N GLY A 210 -3.24 -7.63 10.12
CA GLY A 210 -2.72 -8.94 9.72
C GLY A 210 -2.24 -9.04 8.27
N SER A 211 -2.38 -8.02 7.42
CA SER A 211 -1.88 -8.04 6.04
C SER A 211 -0.34 -8.06 5.92
N GLY A 212 0.38 -7.81 7.01
CA GLY A 212 1.85 -7.80 7.04
C GLY A 212 2.49 -6.44 6.84
N LYS A 213 1.74 -5.31 6.85
CA LYS A 213 2.24 -3.94 6.64
C LYS A 213 3.50 -3.61 7.43
N SER A 214 3.38 -3.65 8.76
CA SER A 214 4.47 -3.26 9.65
C SER A 214 5.65 -4.22 9.50
N TYR A 215 5.39 -5.52 9.46
CA TYR A 215 6.42 -6.56 9.39
C TYR A 215 7.20 -6.56 8.07
N ALA A 216 6.51 -6.53 6.93
CA ALA A 216 7.13 -6.64 5.62
C ALA A 216 7.64 -5.30 5.06
N VAL A 217 6.97 -4.18 5.36
CA VAL A 217 7.29 -2.88 4.75
C VAL A 217 7.88 -1.92 5.78
N VAL A 218 7.15 -1.56 6.85
CA VAL A 218 7.55 -0.48 7.77
C VAL A 218 8.85 -0.83 8.51
N ASN A 219 8.99 -2.07 9.00
CA ASN A 219 10.21 -2.53 9.68
C ASN A 219 11.44 -2.47 8.76
N ASN A 220 11.26 -2.80 7.47
CA ASN A 220 12.33 -2.69 6.48
C ASN A 220 12.67 -1.23 6.17
N TYR A 221 11.68 -0.33 6.14
CA TYR A 221 11.93 1.11 6.05
C TYR A 221 12.78 1.59 7.22
N ILE A 222 12.42 1.27 8.46
CA ILE A 222 13.17 1.65 9.66
C ILE A 222 14.62 1.15 9.55
N ARG A 223 14.82 -0.15 9.28
CA ARG A 223 16.15 -0.75 9.21
C ARG A 223 17.01 -0.11 8.13
N GLN A 224 16.50 0.04 6.92
CA GLN A 224 17.26 0.58 5.80
C GLN A 224 17.53 2.09 5.93
N MET A 225 16.57 2.88 6.41
CA MET A 225 16.78 4.29 6.64
C MET A 225 17.86 4.55 7.70
N ILE A 226 17.81 3.84 8.83
CA ILE A 226 18.82 3.97 9.88
C ILE A 226 20.19 3.50 9.38
N SER A 227 20.27 2.36 8.67
CA SER A 227 21.54 1.84 8.12
C SER A 227 22.16 2.77 7.07
N LYS A 228 21.37 3.60 6.41
CA LYS A 228 21.80 4.63 5.46
C LYS A 228 22.07 6.00 6.11
N GLY A 229 22.04 6.10 7.43
CA GLY A 229 22.42 7.31 8.16
C GLY A 229 21.36 8.42 8.19
N TYR A 230 20.07 8.10 8.15
CA TYR A 230 19.00 9.06 8.31
C TYR A 230 18.76 9.43 9.77
N SER A 231 18.46 10.70 10.04
CA SER A 231 17.77 11.08 11.28
C SER A 231 16.30 10.64 11.17
N CYS A 232 15.77 10.00 12.21
CA CYS A 232 14.46 9.36 12.12
C CYS A 232 13.50 9.92 13.16
N TYR A 233 12.26 10.19 12.74
CA TYR A 233 11.09 10.30 13.58
C TYR A 233 10.19 9.09 13.32
N ILE A 234 9.85 8.37 14.39
CA ILE A 234 9.05 7.15 14.31
C ILE A 234 7.90 7.27 15.31
N TYR A 235 6.68 7.31 14.78
CA TYR A 235 5.46 7.18 15.57
C TYR A 235 5.07 5.72 15.67
N ASP A 236 5.14 5.19 16.89
CA ASP A 236 4.89 3.80 17.24
C ASP A 236 3.53 3.67 17.92
N TYR A 237 2.52 3.23 17.18
CA TYR A 237 1.15 3.15 17.66
C TYR A 237 0.96 2.12 18.77
N LYS A 238 1.73 1.03 18.71
CA LYS A 238 1.75 -0.03 19.73
C LYS A 238 3.12 -0.11 20.37
N PHE A 239 3.42 0.90 21.18
CA PHE A 239 4.72 0.95 21.85
C PHE A 239 4.98 -0.34 22.66
N ASP A 240 6.18 -0.98 22.54
CA ASP A 240 7.46 -0.52 21.99
C ASP A 240 7.92 -1.34 20.75
N ASP A 241 6.99 -1.78 19.88
CA ASP A 241 7.30 -2.64 18.75
C ASP A 241 8.32 -2.00 17.78
N LEU A 242 7.99 -0.87 17.18
CA LEU A 242 8.87 -0.19 16.21
C LEU A 242 10.05 0.53 16.89
N SER A 243 9.83 1.02 18.09
CA SER A 243 10.84 1.73 18.88
C SER A 243 12.01 0.82 19.26
N THR A 244 11.73 -0.43 19.60
CA THR A 244 12.76 -1.44 19.92
C THR A 244 13.56 -1.81 18.67
N ILE A 245 12.93 -1.97 17.50
CA ILE A 245 13.61 -2.20 16.22
C ILE A 245 14.54 -1.02 15.89
N ALA A 246 14.04 0.20 16.01
CA ALA A 246 14.80 1.41 15.73
C ALA A 246 16.01 1.57 16.63
N TYR A 247 15.85 1.35 17.94
CA TYR A 247 16.92 1.41 18.92
C TYR A 247 18.05 0.42 18.61
N ASN A 248 17.71 -0.84 18.38
CA ASN A 248 18.69 -1.89 18.11
C ASN A 248 19.35 -1.71 16.73
N THR A 249 18.57 -1.30 15.73
CA THR A 249 19.15 -0.97 14.41
C THR A 249 20.14 0.19 14.51
N LEU A 250 19.83 1.22 15.31
CA LEU A 250 20.75 2.33 15.53
C LEU A 250 22.05 1.87 16.20
N LEU A 251 21.97 1.05 17.27
CA LEU A 251 23.14 0.54 17.96
C LEU A 251 24.10 -0.22 17.02
N ASN A 252 23.55 -0.95 16.06
CA ASN A 252 24.30 -1.75 15.09
C ASN A 252 24.85 -0.92 13.91
N ASN A 253 24.42 0.35 13.73
CA ASN A 253 24.80 1.17 12.59
C ASN A 253 25.34 2.56 12.98
N MET A 254 25.84 2.73 14.20
CA MET A 254 26.40 4.00 14.68
C MET A 254 27.60 4.50 13.86
N ASP A 255 28.32 3.60 13.22
CA ASP A 255 29.46 3.87 12.33
C ASP A 255 29.05 4.53 11.00
N LYS A 256 27.80 4.39 10.59
CA LYS A 256 27.26 4.98 9.34
C LYS A 256 27.03 6.48 9.44
N TYR A 257 27.07 7.05 10.62
CA TYR A 257 26.79 8.45 10.86
C TYR A 257 28.10 9.26 11.02
N LYS A 258 28.18 10.39 10.31
CA LYS A 258 29.30 11.35 10.46
C LYS A 258 29.32 11.95 11.88
N VAL A 259 28.14 12.34 12.38
CA VAL A 259 27.92 12.74 13.75
C VAL A 259 26.97 11.70 14.36
N LYS A 260 27.40 11.03 15.43
CA LYS A 260 26.60 9.97 16.05
C LYS A 260 25.30 10.52 16.61
N PRO A 261 24.13 10.02 16.14
CA PRO A 261 22.85 10.48 16.63
C PRO A 261 22.60 9.96 18.04
N ARG A 262 21.84 10.76 18.82
CA ARG A 262 21.31 10.30 20.09
C ARG A 262 19.92 9.71 19.90
N PHE A 263 19.64 8.65 20.65
CA PHE A 263 18.32 8.02 20.69
C PHE A 263 17.46 8.69 21.75
N TYR A 264 16.25 9.10 21.37
CA TYR A 264 15.26 9.64 22.27
C TYR A 264 13.94 8.90 22.13
N VAL A 265 13.22 8.80 23.23
CA VAL A 265 11.89 8.18 23.25
C VAL A 265 10.94 9.01 24.11
N ILE A 266 9.71 9.16 23.64
CA ILE A 266 8.60 9.75 24.40
C ILE A 266 7.58 8.64 24.63
N ASN A 267 7.30 8.38 25.90
CA ASN A 267 6.30 7.43 26.35
C ASN A 267 5.59 7.97 27.60
N PHE A 268 4.29 8.18 27.50
CA PHE A 268 3.50 8.71 28.61
C PHE A 268 3.08 7.64 29.62
N ASP A 269 3.08 6.35 29.24
CA ASP A 269 2.68 5.27 30.15
C ASP A 269 3.78 4.88 31.12
N ASP A 270 5.04 4.93 30.67
CA ASP A 270 6.21 4.66 31.54
C ASP A 270 7.19 5.83 31.49
N PRO A 271 7.01 6.87 32.33
CA PRO A 271 7.91 8.02 32.41
C PRO A 271 9.35 7.68 32.78
N ARG A 272 9.62 6.49 33.34
CA ARG A 272 11.00 6.04 33.60
C ARG A 272 11.78 5.80 32.31
N ARG A 273 11.08 5.33 31.27
CA ARG A 273 11.63 5.06 29.93
C ARG A 273 11.24 6.14 28.94
N SER A 274 10.99 7.35 29.39
CA SER A 274 10.66 8.49 28.56
C SER A 274 11.62 9.62 28.80
N HIS A 275 12.10 10.22 27.73
CA HIS A 275 12.71 11.54 27.80
C HIS A 275 11.63 12.61 27.97
N ARG A 276 12.06 13.75 28.44
CA ARG A 276 11.19 14.90 28.68
C ARG A 276 11.44 15.96 27.59
N CYS A 277 10.41 16.40 26.93
CA CYS A 277 10.54 17.40 25.88
C CYS A 277 9.33 18.33 25.88
N ASN A 278 9.58 19.60 25.94
CA ASN A 278 8.54 20.62 25.79
C ASN A 278 8.27 20.90 24.31
N PRO A 279 7.09 20.50 23.76
CA PRO A 279 6.78 20.67 22.33
C PRO A 279 6.56 22.14 21.95
N ILE A 280 6.21 23.02 22.89
CA ILE A 280 6.05 24.46 22.68
C ILE A 280 7.22 25.27 23.27
N ASN A 281 8.43 24.72 23.15
CA ASN A 281 9.63 25.40 23.63
C ASN A 281 9.74 26.82 23.04
N PRO A 282 9.85 27.87 23.89
CA PRO A 282 9.84 29.29 23.48
C PRO A 282 10.93 29.66 22.47
N LYS A 283 12.06 28.93 22.43
CA LYS A 283 13.16 29.15 21.47
C LYS A 283 12.75 28.89 20.02
N PHE A 284 11.76 28.06 19.78
CA PHE A 284 11.29 27.69 18.45
C PHE A 284 9.95 28.34 18.07
N MET A 285 9.43 29.21 18.92
CA MET A 285 8.22 30.01 18.66
C MET A 285 8.65 31.41 18.30
N THR A 286 8.53 31.78 17.05
CA THR A 286 8.99 33.08 16.53
C THR A 286 7.86 34.08 16.35
N ASP A 287 6.64 33.59 16.16
CA ASP A 287 5.45 34.37 15.88
C ASP A 287 4.25 33.82 16.65
N ILE A 288 3.23 34.63 16.91
CA ILE A 288 2.00 34.22 17.59
C ILE A 288 1.24 33.11 16.81
N SER A 289 1.44 33.05 15.51
CA SER A 289 0.91 31.99 14.68
C SER A 289 1.43 30.59 15.08
N ASP A 290 2.63 30.48 15.66
CA ASP A 290 3.15 29.25 16.23
C ASP A 290 2.33 28.77 17.43
N ALA A 291 1.87 29.70 18.26
CA ALA A 291 0.98 29.41 19.39
C ALA A 291 -0.42 29.02 18.92
N TYR A 292 -0.92 29.70 17.88
CA TYR A 292 -2.19 29.33 17.24
C TYR A 292 -2.16 27.93 16.65
N GLU A 293 -1.14 27.57 15.90
CA GLU A 293 -1.00 26.22 15.33
C GLU A 293 -0.92 25.13 16.41
N ALA A 294 -0.20 25.41 17.52
CA ALA A 294 -0.14 24.49 18.64
C ALA A 294 -1.52 24.28 19.28
N SER A 295 -2.23 25.36 19.53
CA SER A 295 -3.59 25.33 20.08
C SER A 295 -4.56 24.61 19.16
N TYR A 296 -4.53 24.93 17.88
CA TYR A 296 -5.33 24.32 16.83
C TYR A 296 -5.13 22.80 16.80
N THR A 297 -3.88 22.35 16.76
CA THR A 297 -3.56 20.92 16.72
C THR A 297 -4.07 20.17 17.95
N ILE A 298 -3.91 20.74 19.16
CA ILE A 298 -4.38 20.12 20.39
C ILE A 298 -5.91 20.02 20.40
N MET A 299 -6.59 21.14 20.12
CA MET A 299 -8.04 21.22 20.23
C MET A 299 -8.74 20.30 19.22
N LEU A 300 -8.22 20.20 18.00
CA LEU A 300 -8.79 19.30 16.99
C LEU A 300 -8.53 17.82 17.29
N ASN A 301 -7.40 17.46 17.88
CA ASN A 301 -7.17 16.08 18.33
C ASN A 301 -8.11 15.69 19.49
N LEU A 302 -8.43 16.60 20.38
CA LEU A 302 -9.37 16.37 21.48
C LEU A 302 -10.84 16.30 21.01
N ASN A 303 -11.16 17.01 19.93
CA ASN A 303 -12.50 17.05 19.34
C ASN A 303 -12.42 16.96 17.81
N ARG A 304 -12.26 15.74 17.28
CA ARG A 304 -12.08 15.50 15.83
C ARG A 304 -13.24 15.96 14.96
N THR A 305 -14.45 16.01 15.50
CA THR A 305 -15.62 16.59 14.79
C THR A 305 -15.43 18.06 14.41
N TRP A 306 -14.50 18.76 15.05
CA TRP A 306 -14.16 20.15 14.74
C TRP A 306 -13.35 20.30 13.44
N ILE A 307 -12.73 19.23 12.95
CA ILE A 307 -12.01 19.24 11.66
C ILE A 307 -12.95 19.63 10.51
N GLU A 308 -14.21 19.21 10.56
CA GLU A 308 -15.22 19.55 9.55
C GLU A 308 -15.91 20.90 9.81
N LYS A 309 -15.76 21.47 11.03
CA LYS A 309 -16.40 22.70 11.47
C LYS A 309 -15.44 23.88 11.57
N GLN A 310 -14.38 23.90 10.79
CA GLN A 310 -13.42 24.99 10.76
C GLN A 310 -14.12 26.30 10.36
N GLY A 311 -13.82 27.38 11.10
CA GLY A 311 -14.49 28.68 10.92
C GLY A 311 -15.76 28.85 11.75
N ASP A 312 -16.21 27.82 12.47
CA ASP A 312 -17.30 27.95 13.46
C ASP A 312 -16.79 28.72 14.70
N PHE A 313 -17.61 29.63 15.19
CA PHE A 313 -17.25 30.48 16.34
C PHE A 313 -16.89 29.66 17.59
N PHE A 314 -17.61 28.58 17.90
CA PHE A 314 -17.35 27.72 19.05
C PHE A 314 -16.13 26.81 18.89
N VAL A 315 -15.63 26.66 17.66
CA VAL A 315 -14.38 25.98 17.38
C VAL A 315 -13.20 26.94 17.47
N GLU A 316 -13.32 28.10 16.85
CA GLU A 316 -12.22 29.08 16.79
C GLU A 316 -11.96 29.77 18.15
N SER A 317 -13.00 30.08 18.95
CA SER A 317 -12.83 30.75 20.22
C SER A 317 -11.91 30.00 21.21
N PRO A 318 -12.10 28.70 21.47
CA PRO A 318 -11.19 27.93 22.33
C PRO A 318 -9.74 27.88 21.81
N ILE A 319 -9.56 27.85 20.52
CA ILE A 319 -8.24 27.81 19.87
C ILE A 319 -7.52 29.16 20.09
N ILE A 320 -8.23 30.25 19.85
CA ILE A 320 -7.71 31.62 20.03
C ILE A 320 -7.36 31.89 21.49
N LEU A 321 -8.21 31.48 22.43
CA LEU A 321 -7.96 31.67 23.87
C LEU A 321 -6.70 30.90 24.31
N LEU A 322 -6.58 29.64 23.94
CA LEU A 322 -5.41 28.85 24.28
C LEU A 322 -4.14 29.41 23.61
N ALA A 323 -4.24 29.89 22.36
CA ALA A 323 -3.14 30.55 21.66
C ALA A 323 -2.67 31.80 22.38
N ALA A 324 -3.60 32.65 22.85
CA ALA A 324 -3.28 33.84 23.62
C ALA A 324 -2.55 33.51 24.94
N ILE A 325 -2.99 32.43 25.63
CA ILE A 325 -2.33 31.97 26.86
C ILE A 325 -0.92 31.45 26.58
N ILE A 326 -0.74 30.63 25.53
CA ILE A 326 0.57 30.09 25.15
C ILE A 326 1.51 31.24 24.78
N TRP A 327 1.04 32.23 24.00
CA TRP A 327 1.85 33.39 23.62
C TRP A 327 2.17 34.27 24.80
N TYR A 328 1.23 34.49 25.72
CA TYR A 328 1.48 35.16 26.99
C TYR A 328 2.64 34.49 27.75
N LEU A 329 2.58 33.17 27.95
CA LEU A 329 3.64 32.42 28.62
C LEU A 329 4.99 32.48 27.89
N LYS A 330 4.99 32.67 26.57
CA LYS A 330 6.19 32.87 25.75
C LYS A 330 6.84 34.24 26.06
N ILE A 331 6.04 35.28 26.26
CA ILE A 331 6.53 36.62 26.53
C ILE A 331 6.92 36.75 28.01
N TYR A 332 6.11 36.22 28.92
CA TYR A 332 6.31 36.30 30.34
C TYR A 332 7.66 35.74 30.78
N LYS A 333 8.48 36.61 31.43
CA LYS A 333 9.84 36.23 31.92
C LYS A 333 10.69 35.45 30.92
N ASN A 334 10.70 35.82 29.64
CA ASN A 334 11.42 35.14 28.55
C ASN A 334 11.02 33.70 28.36
N GLY A 335 9.78 33.32 28.68
CA GLY A 335 9.22 32.01 28.41
C GLY A 335 9.62 30.89 29.38
N ILE A 336 10.08 31.24 30.60
CA ILE A 336 10.52 30.24 31.59
C ILE A 336 9.40 29.24 31.95
N TYR A 337 8.14 29.68 31.91
CA TYR A 337 6.94 28.88 32.17
C TYR A 337 6.20 28.49 30.88
N CYS A 338 6.80 28.73 29.70
CA CYS A 338 6.14 28.43 28.45
C CYS A 338 6.17 26.91 28.17
N SER A 339 5.21 26.21 28.76
CA SER A 339 4.93 24.80 28.48
C SER A 339 3.42 24.56 28.43
N PHE A 340 3.00 23.47 27.76
CA PHE A 340 1.60 23.15 27.64
C PHE A 340 0.91 22.91 29.01
N PRO A 341 1.51 22.18 29.98
CA PRO A 341 0.95 22.05 31.32
C PRO A 341 0.70 23.40 32.01
N HIS A 342 1.62 24.34 31.93
CA HIS A 342 1.41 25.67 32.51
C HIS A 342 0.26 26.45 31.84
N ALA A 343 0.11 26.29 30.50
CA ALA A 343 -1.00 26.92 29.79
C ALA A 343 -2.35 26.36 30.23
N VAL A 344 -2.46 25.03 30.43
CA VAL A 344 -3.68 24.38 30.94
C VAL A 344 -3.99 24.82 32.38
N GLU A 345 -3.01 24.85 33.25
CA GLU A 345 -3.21 25.27 34.65
C GLU A 345 -3.56 26.78 34.75
N LEU A 346 -2.99 27.63 33.87
CA LEU A 346 -3.35 29.03 33.81
C LEU A 346 -4.79 29.22 33.30
N LEU A 347 -5.22 28.50 32.29
CA LEU A 347 -6.58 28.49 31.75
C LEU A 347 -7.61 28.12 32.86
N ASN A 348 -7.22 27.25 33.79
CA ASN A 348 -8.10 26.79 34.86
C ASN A 348 -8.30 27.79 35.98
N LYS A 349 -7.53 28.90 36.01
CA LYS A 349 -7.70 29.96 36.99
C LYS A 349 -9.01 30.74 36.75
N PRO A 350 -9.46 31.56 37.75
CA PRO A 350 -10.62 32.43 37.56
C PRO A 350 -10.44 33.32 36.32
N TYR A 351 -11.47 33.38 35.47
CA TYR A 351 -11.39 34.10 34.20
C TYR A 351 -11.23 35.62 34.40
N SER A 352 -11.74 36.19 35.52
CA SER A 352 -11.52 37.60 35.88
C SER A 352 -10.02 37.92 35.97
N ASP A 353 -9.28 37.08 36.71
CA ASP A 353 -7.84 37.29 36.91
C ASP A 353 -7.07 37.03 35.60
N LEU A 354 -7.45 35.95 34.92
CA LEU A 354 -6.83 35.55 33.65
C LEU A 354 -6.95 36.66 32.59
N PHE A 355 -8.17 37.17 32.35
CA PHE A 355 -8.37 38.23 31.36
C PHE A 355 -7.71 39.54 31.73
N THR A 356 -7.73 39.92 33.02
CA THR A 356 -7.02 41.11 33.52
C THR A 356 -5.53 41.04 33.18
N ILE A 357 -4.89 39.88 33.40
CA ILE A 357 -3.48 39.69 33.10
C ILE A 357 -3.23 39.71 31.61
N LEU A 358 -4.00 38.93 30.83
CA LEU A 358 -3.79 38.81 29.38
C LEU A 358 -3.98 40.17 28.67
N THR A 359 -4.96 40.99 29.08
CA THR A 359 -5.21 42.33 28.51
C THR A 359 -4.16 43.35 28.90
N SER A 360 -3.34 43.09 29.92
CA SER A 360 -2.20 43.96 30.26
C SER A 360 -1.10 43.97 29.19
N TYR A 361 -1.13 42.98 28.24
CA TYR A 361 -0.18 42.85 27.14
C TYR A 361 -0.82 43.30 25.83
N PRO A 362 -0.39 44.43 25.22
CA PRO A 362 -1.01 44.96 23.99
C PRO A 362 -1.00 44.01 22.80
N GLU A 363 0.01 43.13 22.70
CA GLU A 363 0.14 42.15 21.63
C GLU A 363 -1.02 41.14 21.60
N LEU A 364 -1.72 40.95 22.72
CA LEU A 364 -2.83 40.00 22.85
C LEU A 364 -4.20 40.64 22.66
N GLU A 365 -4.29 41.95 22.55
CA GLU A 365 -5.55 42.70 22.51
C GLU A 365 -6.50 42.18 21.41
N ASN A 366 -6.00 42.01 20.20
CA ASN A 366 -6.79 41.51 19.07
C ASN A 366 -7.30 40.07 19.26
N TYR A 367 -6.52 39.24 19.94
CA TYR A 367 -6.91 37.84 20.22
C TYR A 367 -7.95 37.74 21.32
N LEU A 368 -7.99 38.71 22.22
CA LEU A 368 -8.89 38.74 23.35
C LEU A 368 -10.18 39.54 23.09
N SER A 369 -10.21 40.37 22.04
CA SER A 369 -11.36 41.22 21.70
C SER A 369 -12.70 40.50 21.75
N PRO A 370 -12.90 39.33 21.13
CA PRO A 370 -14.19 38.62 21.15
C PRO A 370 -14.66 38.24 22.58
N PHE A 371 -13.71 37.95 23.47
CA PHE A 371 -14.01 37.57 24.85
C PHE A 371 -14.26 38.82 25.69
N MET A 372 -13.52 39.88 25.45
CA MET A 372 -13.66 41.16 26.18
C MET A 372 -14.97 41.86 25.84
N ASP A 373 -15.40 41.77 24.58
CA ASP A 373 -16.69 42.32 24.13
C ASP A 373 -17.85 41.57 24.79
N ALA A 374 -17.78 40.24 24.92
CA ALA A 374 -18.75 39.44 25.66
C ALA A 374 -18.74 39.77 27.17
N TRP A 375 -17.56 39.92 27.73
CA TRP A 375 -17.41 40.24 29.17
C TRP A 375 -17.97 41.63 29.52
N LYS A 376 -17.60 42.69 28.76
CA LYS A 376 -18.03 44.08 28.96
C LYS A 376 -19.48 44.29 28.53
N GLY A 377 -19.94 43.60 27.53
CA GLY A 377 -21.29 43.66 27.01
C GLY A 377 -22.35 42.92 27.86
N GLY A 378 -21.94 42.31 28.99
CA GLY A 378 -22.84 41.59 29.89
C GLY A 378 -23.32 40.22 29.37
N ALA A 379 -22.74 39.71 28.27
CA ALA A 379 -23.07 38.39 27.69
C ALA A 379 -22.30 37.28 28.44
N GLN A 380 -22.47 37.19 29.74
CA GLN A 380 -21.69 36.26 30.61
C GLN A 380 -21.92 34.80 30.25
N ASP A 381 -23.14 34.40 29.86
CA ASP A 381 -23.44 33.01 29.45
C ASP A 381 -22.67 32.62 28.19
N GLN A 382 -22.53 33.53 27.22
CA GLN A 382 -21.74 33.32 26.03
C GLN A 382 -20.26 33.17 26.34
N LEU A 383 -19.73 34.05 27.21
CA LEU A 383 -18.34 34.00 27.67
C LEU A 383 -18.04 32.67 28.39
N GLN A 384 -18.93 32.28 29.32
CA GLN A 384 -18.79 31.00 30.03
C GLN A 384 -18.83 29.81 29.05
N GLY A 385 -19.68 29.82 28.01
CA GLY A 385 -19.73 28.83 26.98
C GLY A 385 -18.42 28.71 26.19
N GLN A 386 -17.83 29.86 25.83
CA GLN A 386 -16.53 29.91 25.13
C GLN A 386 -15.39 29.32 26.01
N ILE A 387 -15.32 29.72 27.26
CA ILE A 387 -14.31 29.24 28.21
C ILE A 387 -14.50 27.76 28.49
N ALA A 388 -15.74 27.31 28.70
CA ALA A 388 -16.05 25.92 28.92
C ALA A 388 -15.68 25.02 27.71
N SER A 389 -15.89 25.51 26.48
CA SER A 389 -15.48 24.82 25.24
C SER A 389 -13.98 24.60 25.18
N ALA A 390 -13.17 25.49 25.78
CA ALA A 390 -11.73 25.29 25.89
C ALA A 390 -11.36 24.37 27.06
N LYS A 391 -11.95 24.60 28.26
CA LYS A 391 -11.58 23.87 29.48
C LYS A 391 -11.94 22.37 29.42
N ILE A 392 -13.16 22.05 29.01
CA ILE A 392 -13.67 20.67 29.06
C ILE A 392 -12.78 19.67 28.26
N PRO A 393 -12.41 19.91 27.02
CA PRO A 393 -11.49 19.01 26.31
C PRO A 393 -10.12 18.90 26.97
N LEU A 394 -9.57 20.05 27.43
CA LEU A 394 -8.23 20.11 28.01
C LEU A 394 -8.10 19.43 29.36
N THR A 395 -9.19 19.33 30.15
CA THR A 395 -9.18 18.56 31.41
C THR A 395 -8.79 17.11 31.25
N ARG A 396 -9.02 16.52 30.07
CA ARG A 396 -8.61 15.14 29.76
C ARG A 396 -7.09 14.97 29.71
N MET A 397 -6.35 16.07 29.50
CA MET A 397 -4.89 16.06 29.44
C MET A 397 -4.22 16.36 30.78
N ILE A 398 -4.99 16.60 31.83
CA ILE A 398 -4.46 16.86 33.18
C ILE A 398 -4.06 15.50 33.80
N SER A 399 -2.75 15.22 33.72
CA SER A 399 -2.16 13.99 34.23
C SER A 399 -0.73 14.27 34.70
N PRO A 400 -0.33 13.78 35.90
CA PRO A 400 1.04 13.94 36.38
C PRO A 400 2.10 13.42 35.39
N GLN A 401 1.85 12.28 34.72
CA GLN A 401 2.76 11.69 33.75
C GLN A 401 2.91 12.58 32.49
N LEU A 402 1.79 13.07 31.92
CA LEU A 402 1.83 13.99 30.78
C LEU A 402 2.58 15.28 31.14
N TYR A 403 2.29 15.84 32.31
CA TYR A 403 2.95 17.06 32.79
C TYR A 403 4.46 16.86 32.94
N TRP A 404 4.88 15.73 33.52
CA TRP A 404 6.29 15.39 33.64
C TRP A 404 7.00 15.38 32.30
N VAL A 405 6.47 14.67 31.32
CA VAL A 405 7.11 14.53 30.00
C VAL A 405 7.12 15.86 29.23
N MET A 406 6.02 16.63 29.27
CA MET A 406 5.84 17.82 28.44
C MET A 406 6.45 19.10 29.02
N THR A 407 7.02 19.08 30.22
CA THR A 407 7.68 20.22 30.84
C THR A 407 9.20 20.18 30.80
N GLY A 408 9.81 19.07 30.45
CA GLY A 408 11.26 18.94 30.40
C GLY A 408 11.88 19.43 29.09
N ASN A 409 13.21 19.54 29.08
CA ASN A 409 13.99 20.01 27.95
C ASN A 409 15.26 19.14 27.76
N ASP A 410 15.11 17.80 27.81
CA ASP A 410 16.23 16.87 27.64
C ASP A 410 16.77 16.93 26.21
N PHE A 411 15.95 17.27 25.23
CA PHE A 411 16.30 17.44 23.84
C PHE A 411 15.37 18.42 23.12
N SER A 412 15.73 18.79 21.90
CA SER A 412 14.95 19.64 21.00
C SER A 412 14.41 18.83 19.80
N LEU A 413 13.25 19.28 19.25
CA LEU A 413 12.54 18.57 18.19
C LEU A 413 13.13 18.76 16.77
N ASP A 414 14.22 19.48 16.60
CA ASP A 414 14.98 19.64 15.37
C ASP A 414 15.88 18.40 15.11
N ILE A 415 15.24 17.26 14.89
CA ILE A 415 15.90 15.94 14.87
C ILE A 415 16.98 15.78 13.81
N ASN A 416 16.90 16.52 12.70
CA ASN A 416 17.84 16.48 11.58
C ASN A 416 18.90 17.59 11.62
N ASN A 417 19.11 18.19 12.80
CA ASN A 417 20.15 19.18 13.00
C ASN A 417 21.54 18.58 12.74
N PRO A 418 22.36 19.16 11.83
CA PRO A 418 23.68 18.62 11.49
C PRO A 418 24.65 18.53 12.68
N LYS A 419 24.50 19.37 13.69
CA LYS A 419 25.36 19.38 14.88
C LYS A 419 24.94 18.35 15.92
N GLU A 420 23.66 18.01 15.96
CA GLU A 420 23.08 17.12 16.96
C GLU A 420 21.94 16.28 16.34
N PRO A 421 22.27 15.35 15.43
CA PRO A 421 21.26 14.50 14.84
C PRO A 421 20.60 13.60 15.90
N LYS A 422 19.32 13.32 15.72
CA LYS A 422 18.54 12.55 16.68
C LYS A 422 17.72 11.48 15.98
N LEU A 423 17.51 10.39 16.69
CA LEU A 423 16.52 9.39 16.35
C LEU A 423 15.47 9.42 17.46
N LEU A 424 14.26 9.84 17.12
CA LEU A 424 13.17 10.03 18.05
C LEU A 424 12.04 9.02 17.78
N CYS A 425 11.75 8.22 18.79
CA CYS A 425 10.58 7.36 18.81
C CYS A 425 9.51 7.95 19.74
N VAL A 426 8.26 7.93 19.29
CA VAL A 426 7.13 8.47 20.04
C VAL A 426 6.05 7.41 20.14
N GLY A 427 5.85 6.91 21.35
CA GLY A 427 4.91 5.83 21.64
C GLY A 427 3.49 6.31 21.91
N ASN A 428 2.51 5.60 21.37
CA ASN A 428 1.12 5.74 21.75
C ASN A 428 0.65 4.47 22.48
N ASN A 429 -0.53 4.57 23.09
CA ASN A 429 -1.23 3.45 23.69
C ASN A 429 -2.66 3.42 23.13
N PRO A 430 -3.09 2.32 22.47
CA PRO A 430 -4.43 2.18 21.93
C PRO A 430 -5.55 2.42 22.96
N ASP A 431 -5.34 2.01 24.24
CA ASP A 431 -6.34 2.16 25.30
C ASP A 431 -6.51 3.63 25.74
N ARG A 432 -5.51 4.47 25.54
CA ARG A 432 -5.49 5.88 25.93
C ARG A 432 -5.36 6.85 24.74
N GLN A 433 -5.62 6.34 23.54
CA GLN A 433 -5.46 7.09 22.29
C GLN A 433 -6.12 8.47 22.29
N ASN A 434 -7.34 8.57 22.81
CA ASN A 434 -8.10 9.84 22.81
C ASN A 434 -7.43 10.96 23.63
N ILE A 435 -6.54 10.63 24.56
CA ILE A 435 -5.80 11.59 25.37
C ILE A 435 -4.42 11.83 24.75
N TYR A 436 -3.70 10.76 24.49
CA TYR A 436 -2.31 10.85 24.03
C TYR A 436 -2.20 11.42 22.61
N SER A 437 -3.17 11.16 21.72
CA SER A 437 -3.14 11.70 20.36
C SER A 437 -3.11 13.23 20.31
N ALA A 438 -3.67 13.94 21.30
CA ALA A 438 -3.58 15.39 21.35
C ALA A 438 -2.16 15.87 21.67
N ALA A 439 -1.50 15.27 22.67
CA ALA A 439 -0.10 15.55 22.97
C ALA A 439 0.82 15.16 21.81
N LEU A 440 0.64 13.96 21.27
CA LEU A 440 1.45 13.42 20.17
C LEU A 440 1.25 14.21 18.88
N GLY A 441 0.02 14.66 18.58
CA GLY A 441 -0.27 15.55 17.46
C GLY A 441 0.50 16.87 17.56
N LEU A 442 0.63 17.41 18.75
CA LEU A 442 1.44 18.62 18.98
C LEU A 442 2.93 18.38 18.70
N TYR A 443 3.51 17.26 19.17
CA TYR A 443 4.88 16.89 18.79
C TYR A 443 5.03 16.77 17.28
N ASN A 444 4.12 16.08 16.61
CA ASN A 444 4.15 15.88 15.17
C ASN A 444 4.11 17.19 14.39
N SER A 445 3.19 18.10 14.71
CA SER A 445 3.07 19.39 14.02
C SER A 445 4.36 20.23 14.18
N ARG A 446 4.99 20.17 15.35
CA ARG A 446 6.25 20.90 15.60
C ARG A 446 7.43 20.27 14.89
N ILE A 447 7.55 18.94 14.91
CA ILE A 447 8.62 18.20 14.22
C ILE A 447 8.56 18.48 12.72
N VAL A 448 7.40 18.31 12.09
CA VAL A 448 7.21 18.56 10.66
C VAL A 448 7.69 19.93 10.23
N LYS A 449 7.41 20.96 11.02
CA LYS A 449 7.85 22.34 10.77
C LYS A 449 9.36 22.53 10.95
N LEU A 450 9.97 21.82 11.90
CA LEU A 450 11.39 21.97 12.21
C LEU A 450 12.29 21.20 11.25
N ILE A 451 11.88 20.01 10.80
CA ILE A 451 12.69 19.15 9.92
C ILE A 451 12.64 19.57 8.46
N ASN A 452 11.55 20.22 8.03
CA ASN A 452 11.36 20.59 6.62
C ASN A 452 12.03 21.94 6.29
N LYS A 453 13.32 22.03 6.58
CA LYS A 453 14.15 23.24 6.35
C LYS A 453 15.36 22.92 5.48
N LYS A 454 15.82 23.91 4.72
CA LYS A 454 17.03 23.78 3.91
C LYS A 454 18.28 23.65 4.80
N GLY A 455 19.27 22.90 4.32
CA GLY A 455 20.56 22.76 5.01
C GLY A 455 20.56 21.77 6.18
N GLN A 456 19.48 21.05 6.40
CA GLN A 456 19.40 19.98 7.39
C GLN A 456 19.89 18.66 6.85
N LEU A 457 20.13 17.68 7.74
CA LEU A 457 20.47 16.31 7.34
C LEU A 457 19.25 15.62 6.71
N LYS A 458 19.53 14.60 5.87
CA LYS A 458 18.48 13.71 5.36
C LYS A 458 17.76 13.05 6.52
N SER A 459 16.43 13.02 6.47
CA SER A 459 15.62 12.54 7.57
C SER A 459 14.41 11.75 7.07
N THR A 460 13.82 10.98 7.96
CA THR A 460 12.59 10.23 7.67
C THR A 460 11.54 10.42 8.76
N VAL A 461 10.29 10.49 8.34
CA VAL A 461 9.09 10.50 9.18
C VAL A 461 8.33 9.21 8.91
N ILE A 462 8.26 8.32 9.88
CA ILE A 462 7.54 7.05 9.78
C ILE A 462 6.39 7.08 10.77
N ILE A 463 5.17 6.92 10.27
CA ILE A 463 3.93 6.92 11.05
C ILE A 463 3.21 5.60 10.78
N ASP A 464 3.17 4.71 11.78
CA ASP A 464 2.60 3.35 11.62
C ASP A 464 1.08 3.35 11.43
N GLU A 465 0.34 4.21 12.14
CA GLU A 465 -1.13 4.30 12.05
C GLU A 465 -1.56 5.77 12.02
N LEU A 466 -1.52 6.38 10.85
CA LEU A 466 -1.76 7.82 10.64
C LEU A 466 -3.12 8.31 11.19
N PRO A 467 -4.27 7.61 10.99
CA PRO A 467 -5.58 8.08 11.45
C PRO A 467 -5.69 8.21 12.97
N THR A 468 -4.75 7.65 13.74
CA THR A 468 -4.79 7.73 15.21
C THR A 468 -4.38 9.09 15.75
N ILE A 469 -3.68 9.89 14.96
CA ILE A 469 -3.24 11.25 15.28
C ILE A 469 -3.61 12.22 14.18
N TYR A 470 -3.94 13.46 14.54
CA TYR A 470 -4.15 14.54 13.58
C TYR A 470 -3.09 15.62 13.79
N PHE A 471 -2.51 16.12 12.72
CA PHE A 471 -1.65 17.31 12.75
C PHE A 471 -1.66 18.03 11.40
N ARG A 472 -1.72 19.34 11.48
CA ARG A 472 -1.76 20.20 10.30
C ARG A 472 -0.41 20.23 9.60
N GLY A 473 -0.42 20.35 8.26
CA GLY A 473 0.78 20.56 7.46
C GLY A 473 1.44 19.26 6.95
N LEU A 474 0.81 18.11 7.14
CA LEU A 474 1.28 16.85 6.56
C LEU A 474 1.27 16.88 5.04
N ASP A 475 0.21 17.41 4.45
CA ASP A 475 0.06 17.64 3.01
C ASP A 475 1.17 18.54 2.46
N ASN A 476 1.47 19.63 3.15
CA ASN A 476 2.57 20.53 2.81
C ASN A 476 3.94 19.86 2.95
N LEU A 477 4.14 19.06 4.01
CA LEU A 477 5.36 18.27 4.15
C LEU A 477 5.54 17.36 2.95
N ILE A 478 4.53 16.58 2.58
CA ILE A 478 4.60 15.64 1.44
C ILE A 478 4.93 16.38 0.14
N ALA A 479 4.34 17.55 -0.08
CA ALA A 479 4.55 18.35 -1.27
C ALA A 479 5.97 18.95 -1.36
N THR A 480 6.57 19.33 -0.23
CA THR A 480 7.82 20.10 -0.19
C THR A 480 9.04 19.31 0.31
N ALA A 481 8.82 18.17 0.95
CA ALA A 481 9.83 17.33 1.60
C ALA A 481 10.98 16.90 0.68
N ARG A 482 10.71 16.72 -0.61
CA ARG A 482 11.70 16.29 -1.60
C ARG A 482 12.91 17.22 -1.66
N SER A 483 12.69 18.53 -1.68
CA SER A 483 13.77 19.54 -1.77
C SER A 483 14.64 19.57 -0.51
N ASN A 484 14.08 19.15 0.63
CA ASN A 484 14.74 19.14 1.94
C ASN A 484 15.23 17.75 2.36
N LYS A 485 15.14 16.75 1.47
CA LYS A 485 15.53 15.35 1.71
C LYS A 485 14.84 14.74 2.94
N VAL A 486 13.55 14.97 3.08
CA VAL A 486 12.71 14.35 4.11
C VAL A 486 11.88 13.23 3.47
N ALA A 487 12.14 11.98 3.84
CA ALA A 487 11.33 10.83 3.44
C ALA A 487 10.13 10.72 4.37
N VAL A 488 8.97 10.36 3.84
CA VAL A 488 7.74 10.18 4.61
C VAL A 488 7.16 8.80 4.31
N CYS A 489 6.88 8.02 5.36
CA CYS A 489 6.23 6.72 5.26
C CYS A 489 5.00 6.70 6.17
N LEU A 490 3.81 6.55 5.58
CA LEU A 490 2.53 6.64 6.27
C LEU A 490 1.81 5.30 6.21
N GLY A 491 1.66 4.64 7.36
CA GLY A 491 0.88 3.43 7.51
C GLY A 491 -0.56 3.73 7.94
N PHE A 492 -1.54 3.02 7.38
CA PHE A 492 -2.93 3.00 7.84
C PHE A 492 -3.70 1.84 7.17
N GLN A 493 -4.97 1.65 7.58
CA GLN A 493 -5.71 0.47 7.15
C GLN A 493 -6.41 0.67 5.81
N ASP A 494 -7.14 1.77 5.65
CA ASP A 494 -7.87 2.12 4.43
C ASP A 494 -8.08 3.63 4.29
N PHE A 495 -8.51 4.07 3.10
CA PHE A 495 -8.78 5.48 2.82
C PHE A 495 -10.01 6.01 3.56
N SER A 496 -10.96 5.16 3.92
CA SER A 496 -12.18 5.60 4.64
C SER A 496 -11.82 6.09 6.05
N GLN A 497 -10.89 5.42 6.72
CA GLN A 497 -10.36 5.90 8.01
C GLN A 497 -9.66 7.26 7.85
N LEU A 498 -8.83 7.41 6.82
CA LEU A 498 -8.15 8.67 6.58
C LEU A 498 -9.14 9.80 6.27
N ASN A 499 -10.18 9.53 5.48
CA ASN A 499 -11.24 10.49 5.17
C ASN A 499 -11.99 10.93 6.43
N ARG A 500 -12.31 9.99 7.33
CA ARG A 500 -12.99 10.28 8.59
C ARG A 500 -12.15 11.18 9.52
N ASP A 501 -10.84 10.91 9.62
CA ASP A 501 -9.98 11.50 10.66
C ASP A 501 -9.21 12.76 10.19
N TYR A 502 -9.05 12.95 8.88
CA TYR A 502 -8.41 14.13 8.27
C TYR A 502 -9.38 15.00 7.46
N GLY A 503 -10.61 14.52 7.26
CA GLY A 503 -11.57 15.13 6.32
C GLY A 503 -11.29 14.75 4.87
N GLU A 504 -12.34 14.79 4.03
CA GLU A 504 -12.26 14.30 2.65
C GLU A 504 -11.26 15.09 1.78
N LYS A 505 -11.18 16.41 1.98
CA LYS A 505 -10.31 17.28 1.18
C LYS A 505 -8.84 17.03 1.44
N GLU A 506 -8.42 17.04 2.71
CA GLU A 506 -7.03 16.83 3.09
C GLU A 506 -6.57 15.40 2.77
N SER A 507 -7.43 14.41 3.03
CA SER A 507 -7.18 13.01 2.68
C SER A 507 -6.94 12.82 1.18
N LYS A 508 -7.75 13.44 0.30
CA LYS A 508 -7.54 13.39 -1.17
C LYS A 508 -6.23 14.04 -1.59
N VAL A 509 -5.83 15.13 -0.96
CA VAL A 509 -4.53 15.77 -1.24
C VAL A 509 -3.39 14.82 -0.89
N ILE A 510 -3.42 14.20 0.30
CA ILE A 510 -2.42 13.22 0.72
C ILE A 510 -2.35 12.05 -0.27
N GLN A 511 -3.50 11.45 -0.62
CA GLN A 511 -3.57 10.34 -1.56
C GLN A 511 -2.98 10.66 -2.93
N ASN A 512 -3.26 11.85 -3.47
CA ASN A 512 -2.86 12.23 -4.83
C ASN A 512 -1.39 12.69 -4.91
N THR A 513 -0.83 13.20 -3.83
CA THR A 513 0.54 13.75 -3.81
C THR A 513 1.61 12.67 -3.60
N VAL A 514 1.26 11.56 -2.95
CA VAL A 514 2.18 10.46 -2.66
C VAL A 514 2.59 9.72 -3.93
N GLY A 515 3.91 9.53 -4.09
CA GLY A 515 4.49 8.87 -5.26
C GLY A 515 4.64 7.35 -5.14
N ASN A 516 4.76 6.81 -3.91
CA ASN A 516 4.94 5.38 -3.69
C ASN A 516 3.78 4.82 -2.88
N ILE A 517 3.18 3.75 -3.34
CA ILE A 517 2.05 3.09 -2.67
C ILE A 517 2.30 1.60 -2.55
N PHE A 518 2.08 1.08 -1.36
CA PHE A 518 2.01 -0.33 -1.03
C PHE A 518 0.63 -0.63 -0.46
N SER A 519 -0.05 -1.63 -0.99
CA SER A 519 -1.31 -2.10 -0.46
C SER A 519 -1.28 -3.61 -0.28
N GLY A 520 -1.43 -4.06 0.95
CA GLY A 520 -1.87 -5.41 1.25
C GLY A 520 -3.38 -5.53 0.97
N GLN A 521 -4.03 -6.51 1.58
CA GLN A 521 -5.47 -6.70 1.45
C GLN A 521 -6.25 -5.47 1.94
N VAL A 522 -7.09 -4.91 1.06
CA VAL A 522 -8.07 -3.85 1.35
C VAL A 522 -9.35 -4.11 0.56
N VAL A 523 -10.49 -3.63 1.05
CA VAL A 523 -11.80 -3.91 0.46
C VAL A 523 -12.55 -2.63 0.10
N GLY A 524 -13.67 -2.79 -0.60
CA GLY A 524 -14.62 -1.70 -0.86
C GLY A 524 -14.07 -0.59 -1.76
N GLU A 525 -14.31 0.65 -1.36
CA GLU A 525 -13.93 1.85 -2.14
C GLU A 525 -12.41 2.02 -2.25
N THR A 526 -11.66 1.67 -1.19
CA THR A 526 -10.19 1.72 -1.22
C THR A 526 -9.61 0.81 -2.30
N ALA A 527 -10.14 -0.42 -2.43
CA ALA A 527 -9.68 -1.34 -3.47
C ALA A 527 -10.00 -0.83 -4.89
N LYS A 528 -11.15 -0.18 -5.08
CA LYS A 528 -11.52 0.44 -6.37
C LYS A 528 -10.60 1.60 -6.73
N THR A 529 -10.39 2.53 -5.80
CA THR A 529 -9.49 3.69 -5.98
C THR A 529 -8.06 3.25 -6.34
N LEU A 530 -7.56 2.21 -5.69
CA LEU A 530 -6.24 1.65 -6.01
C LEU A 530 -6.21 0.99 -7.39
N SER A 531 -7.24 0.21 -7.73
CA SER A 531 -7.36 -0.42 -9.05
C SER A 531 -7.35 0.61 -10.18
N GLU A 532 -8.06 1.74 -10.00
CA GLU A 532 -8.06 2.86 -10.94
C GLU A 532 -6.69 3.54 -11.03
N ARG A 533 -6.02 3.72 -9.91
CA ARG A 533 -4.69 4.34 -9.85
C ARG A 533 -3.61 3.50 -10.55
N PHE A 534 -3.70 2.17 -10.50
CA PHE A 534 -2.77 1.28 -11.20
C PHE A 534 -3.00 1.23 -12.71
N GLY A 535 -4.10 1.83 -13.18
CA GLY A 535 -4.39 1.99 -14.58
C GLY A 535 -5.06 0.78 -15.22
N LYS A 536 -5.21 0.88 -16.53
CA LYS A 536 -5.89 -0.13 -17.36
C LYS A 536 -4.94 -0.65 -18.43
N VAL A 537 -5.15 -1.90 -18.84
CA VAL A 537 -4.43 -2.57 -19.92
C VAL A 537 -5.42 -3.07 -20.96
N LEU A 538 -4.99 -3.08 -22.21
CA LEU A 538 -5.77 -3.63 -23.31
C LEU A 538 -5.73 -5.17 -23.21
N GLN A 539 -6.87 -5.77 -22.88
CA GLN A 539 -7.04 -7.23 -22.87
C GLN A 539 -7.88 -7.68 -24.07
N GLN A 540 -7.45 -8.77 -24.70
CA GLN A 540 -8.23 -9.44 -25.73
C GLN A 540 -9.17 -10.43 -25.08
N ARG A 541 -10.46 -10.16 -25.16
CA ARG A 541 -11.52 -11.10 -24.76
C ARG A 541 -12.01 -11.87 -25.96
N GLN A 542 -11.99 -13.21 -25.86
CA GLN A 542 -12.65 -14.06 -26.82
C GLN A 542 -14.03 -14.43 -26.31
N SER A 543 -15.03 -14.04 -27.06
CA SER A 543 -16.39 -14.53 -26.85
C SER A 543 -16.69 -15.60 -27.88
N VAL A 544 -16.98 -16.82 -27.43
CA VAL A 544 -17.37 -17.92 -28.29
C VAL A 544 -18.88 -18.11 -28.21
N SER A 545 -19.57 -17.77 -29.26
CA SER A 545 -21.01 -18.03 -29.38
C SER A 545 -21.21 -19.36 -30.16
N ILE A 546 -21.84 -20.33 -29.51
CA ILE A 546 -22.10 -21.64 -30.10
C ILE A 546 -23.60 -21.74 -30.40
N ASN A 547 -23.94 -21.74 -31.69
CA ASN A 547 -25.28 -22.12 -32.17
C ASN A 547 -25.23 -23.54 -32.72
N ARG A 548 -26.38 -24.19 -32.82
CA ARG A 548 -26.48 -25.59 -33.30
C ARG A 548 -25.87 -25.83 -34.68
N GLN A 549 -25.63 -24.79 -35.47
CA GLN A 549 -25.10 -24.86 -36.83
C GLN A 549 -23.81 -24.06 -37.08
N ASP A 550 -23.46 -23.10 -36.17
CA ASP A 550 -22.27 -22.25 -36.32
C ASP A 550 -21.57 -21.97 -34.99
N VAL A 551 -20.25 -21.99 -35.01
CA VAL A 551 -19.39 -21.51 -33.91
C VAL A 551 -18.78 -20.19 -34.36
N SER A 552 -19.26 -19.06 -33.84
CA SER A 552 -18.64 -17.77 -34.08
C SER A 552 -17.75 -17.38 -32.90
N THR A 553 -16.49 -17.05 -33.20
CA THR A 553 -15.55 -16.53 -32.21
C THR A 553 -15.38 -15.04 -32.47
N SER A 554 -15.84 -14.21 -31.53
CA SER A 554 -15.60 -12.77 -31.55
C SER A 554 -14.40 -12.47 -30.66
N ILE A 555 -13.40 -11.80 -31.21
CA ILE A 555 -12.26 -11.26 -30.45
C ILE A 555 -12.53 -9.77 -30.28
N SER A 556 -12.82 -9.34 -29.06
CA SER A 556 -12.94 -7.92 -28.72
C SER A 556 -11.76 -7.50 -27.86
N THR A 557 -11.18 -6.35 -28.17
CA THR A 557 -10.16 -5.72 -27.33
C THR A 557 -10.87 -4.76 -26.38
N GLN A 558 -10.74 -4.99 -25.08
CA GLN A 558 -11.36 -4.16 -24.05
C GLN A 558 -10.29 -3.64 -23.08
N LEU A 559 -10.48 -2.41 -22.61
CA LEU A 559 -9.67 -1.83 -21.52
C LEU A 559 -10.15 -2.40 -20.19
N ASP A 560 -9.34 -3.27 -19.60
CA ASP A 560 -9.57 -3.82 -18.27
C ASP A 560 -8.54 -3.30 -17.26
N SER A 561 -8.90 -3.29 -15.95
CA SER A 561 -7.99 -2.87 -14.89
C SER A 561 -6.75 -3.77 -14.87
N LEU A 562 -5.55 -3.18 -14.78
CA LEU A 562 -4.29 -3.93 -14.66
C LEU A 562 -4.32 -4.83 -13.42
N ILE A 563 -4.78 -4.31 -12.28
CA ILE A 563 -5.04 -5.06 -11.06
C ILE A 563 -6.51 -4.83 -10.66
N PRO A 564 -7.38 -5.83 -10.84
CA PRO A 564 -8.78 -5.70 -10.47
C PRO A 564 -8.97 -5.49 -8.97
N ALA A 565 -9.98 -4.72 -8.56
CA ALA A 565 -10.31 -4.49 -7.16
C ALA A 565 -10.61 -5.79 -6.38
N SER A 566 -11.21 -6.78 -7.05
CA SER A 566 -11.43 -8.11 -6.48
C SER A 566 -10.13 -8.85 -6.13
N LYS A 567 -9.07 -8.67 -6.92
CA LYS A 567 -7.75 -9.26 -6.64
C LYS A 567 -7.10 -8.59 -5.44
N ILE A 568 -7.21 -7.27 -5.32
CA ILE A 568 -6.73 -6.50 -4.16
C ILE A 568 -7.46 -6.93 -2.88
N ALA A 569 -8.76 -7.16 -2.95
CA ALA A 569 -9.58 -7.60 -1.82
C ALA A 569 -9.26 -9.02 -1.33
N ASN A 570 -8.63 -9.84 -2.14
CA ASN A 570 -8.32 -11.24 -1.85
C ASN A 570 -6.82 -11.53 -1.74
N LEU A 571 -5.99 -10.50 -1.49
CA LEU A 571 -4.55 -10.69 -1.30
C LEU A 571 -4.27 -11.50 -0.03
N SER A 572 -3.32 -12.41 -0.13
CA SER A 572 -2.79 -13.16 1.02
C SER A 572 -1.87 -12.28 1.86
N GLN A 573 -1.68 -12.64 3.13
CA GLN A 573 -0.71 -11.99 4.02
C GLN A 573 0.69 -12.02 3.39
N GLY A 574 1.38 -10.87 3.42
CA GLY A 574 2.71 -10.73 2.83
C GLY A 574 2.71 -10.40 1.33
N THR A 575 1.58 -10.58 0.65
CA THR A 575 1.43 -10.18 -0.77
C THR A 575 0.95 -8.75 -0.85
N PHE A 576 1.64 -7.94 -1.64
CA PHE A 576 1.35 -6.53 -1.83
C PHE A 576 1.16 -6.19 -3.30
N VAL A 577 0.29 -5.23 -3.54
CA VAL A 577 0.16 -4.52 -4.81
C VAL A 577 0.56 -3.07 -4.62
N GLY A 578 1.07 -2.43 -5.65
CA GLY A 578 1.44 -1.04 -5.51
C GLY A 578 2.10 -0.44 -6.73
N ALA A 579 2.57 0.77 -6.54
CA ALA A 579 3.33 1.52 -7.54
C ALA A 579 4.47 2.29 -6.88
N VAL A 580 5.61 2.34 -7.54
CA VAL A 580 6.79 3.09 -7.11
C VAL A 580 7.16 4.15 -8.14
N SER A 581 7.79 5.21 -7.66
CA SER A 581 8.21 6.35 -8.49
C SER A 581 9.70 6.31 -8.75
N ASP A 582 10.08 6.57 -9.99
CA ASP A 582 11.47 6.69 -10.41
C ASP A 582 12.05 8.10 -10.20
N ASN A 583 13.35 8.23 -10.50
CA ASN A 583 14.15 9.44 -10.55
C ASN A 583 14.59 9.76 -11.98
N PHE A 584 15.11 10.96 -12.21
CA PHE A 584 15.73 11.32 -13.49
C PHE A 584 16.93 10.44 -13.84
N GLY A 585 17.74 10.07 -12.85
CA GLY A 585 18.95 9.24 -13.04
C GLY A 585 18.71 7.72 -12.93
N GLU A 586 17.58 7.30 -12.40
CA GLU A 586 17.28 5.90 -12.11
C GLU A 586 15.86 5.57 -12.55
N LYS A 587 15.75 5.01 -13.74
CA LYS A 587 14.45 4.62 -14.31
C LYS A 587 14.09 3.21 -13.90
N ILE A 588 12.87 3.06 -13.42
CA ILE A 588 12.23 1.77 -13.10
C ILE A 588 11.39 1.39 -14.33
N ASP A 589 11.68 0.25 -14.95
CA ASP A 589 10.97 -0.19 -16.14
C ASP A 589 9.55 -0.64 -15.79
N GLN A 590 9.40 -1.38 -14.66
CA GLN A 590 8.11 -1.87 -14.17
C GLN A 590 7.78 -1.19 -12.83
N LYS A 591 7.01 -0.11 -12.89
CA LYS A 591 6.66 0.71 -11.70
C LYS A 591 5.55 0.11 -10.85
N ILE A 592 4.69 -0.71 -11.45
CA ILE A 592 3.57 -1.35 -10.77
C ILE A 592 3.98 -2.77 -10.41
N PHE A 593 3.62 -3.20 -9.21
CA PHE A 593 3.95 -4.53 -8.70
C PHE A 593 2.75 -5.26 -8.11
N HIS A 594 2.79 -6.58 -8.16
CA HIS A 594 1.90 -7.52 -7.47
C HIS A 594 2.73 -8.74 -7.07
N ALA A 595 3.32 -8.71 -5.88
CA ALA A 595 4.29 -9.70 -5.44
C ALA A 595 4.20 -9.96 -3.94
N GLU A 596 4.69 -11.11 -3.52
CA GLU A 596 4.99 -11.42 -2.13
C GLU A 596 6.32 -10.79 -1.75
N ILE A 597 6.36 -10.04 -0.65
CA ILE A 597 7.61 -9.51 -0.10
C ILE A 597 8.30 -10.59 0.70
N ILE A 598 9.53 -10.93 0.31
CA ILE A 598 10.31 -11.97 0.97
C ILE A 598 10.91 -11.40 2.26
N VAL A 599 10.57 -12.01 3.38
CA VAL A 599 11.17 -11.71 4.68
C VAL A 599 11.90 -12.94 5.18
N ASP A 600 13.18 -12.78 5.53
CA ASP A 600 13.94 -13.84 6.17
C ASP A 600 13.52 -13.97 7.64
N HIS A 601 12.51 -14.80 7.87
CA HIS A 601 11.93 -15.02 9.21
C HIS A 601 12.95 -15.56 10.21
N ALA A 602 13.93 -16.38 9.76
CA ALA A 602 14.94 -16.94 10.63
C ALA A 602 15.91 -15.85 11.11
N LYS A 603 16.33 -14.98 10.19
CA LYS A 603 17.20 -13.84 10.51
C LYS A 603 16.48 -12.84 11.41
N VAL A 604 15.23 -12.46 11.08
CA VAL A 604 14.44 -11.54 11.90
C VAL A 604 14.21 -12.11 13.30
N GLY A 605 13.85 -13.38 13.43
CA GLY A 605 13.64 -14.02 14.74
C GLY A 605 14.94 -14.15 15.56
N ALA A 606 16.10 -14.30 14.92
CA ALA A 606 17.39 -14.26 15.59
C ALA A 606 17.75 -12.84 16.06
N GLU A 607 17.49 -11.83 15.23
CA GLU A 607 17.68 -10.41 15.60
C GLU A 607 16.78 -10.02 16.78
N GLU A 608 15.49 -10.38 16.74
CA GLU A 608 14.53 -10.07 17.81
C GLU A 608 14.93 -10.68 19.17
N LYS A 609 15.45 -11.90 19.17
CA LYS A 609 15.98 -12.53 20.40
C LYS A 609 17.21 -11.83 20.95
N ALA A 610 17.99 -11.17 20.08
CA ALA A 610 19.19 -10.42 20.47
C ALA A 610 18.89 -8.96 20.84
N TYR A 611 17.66 -8.48 20.69
CA TYR A 611 17.31 -7.09 20.97
C TYR A 611 17.52 -6.72 22.43
N ARG A 612 18.16 -5.58 22.61
CA ARG A 612 18.27 -4.91 23.91
C ARG A 612 17.00 -4.11 24.15
N LYS A 613 16.48 -4.18 25.36
CA LYS A 613 15.38 -3.32 25.78
C LYS A 613 15.82 -1.87 25.81
N ILE A 614 14.89 -0.96 25.51
CA ILE A 614 15.11 0.48 25.69
C ILE A 614 15.48 0.72 27.16
N PRO A 615 16.60 1.40 27.45
CA PRO A 615 17.08 1.58 28.83
C PRO A 615 16.13 2.39 29.67
N VAL A 616 16.22 2.26 30.96
CA VAL A 616 15.61 3.17 31.91
C VAL A 616 16.38 4.49 31.84
N ILE A 617 15.68 5.60 31.61
CA ILE A 617 16.25 6.93 31.36
C ILE A 617 16.25 7.74 32.67
N ASN A 618 15.13 7.68 33.39
CA ASN A 618 14.92 8.42 34.63
C ASN A 618 14.89 7.45 35.80
N GLU A 619 15.94 7.43 36.59
CA GLU A 619 16.01 6.75 37.87
C GLU A 619 16.17 7.76 39.00
N PHE A 620 15.19 7.84 39.88
CA PHE A 620 15.25 8.66 41.07
C PHE A 620 15.15 7.74 42.29
N LYS A 621 16.23 7.70 43.07
CA LYS A 621 16.33 6.93 44.30
C LYS A 621 16.50 7.87 45.49
N ASP A 622 15.94 7.52 46.61
CA ASP A 622 16.23 8.21 47.89
C ASP A 622 17.54 7.71 48.49
N LYS A 623 17.85 8.19 49.69
CA LYS A 623 19.08 7.81 50.43
C LYS A 623 19.10 6.31 50.80
N ASP A 624 17.95 5.70 50.86
CA ASP A 624 17.73 4.29 51.22
C ASP A 624 17.55 3.39 49.98
N GLU A 625 17.91 3.89 48.77
CA GLU A 625 17.79 3.23 47.45
C GLU A 625 16.35 2.89 47.02
N ASN A 626 15.32 3.44 47.67
CA ASN A 626 13.94 3.26 47.25
C ASN A 626 13.62 4.10 45.99
N ASP A 627 12.83 3.55 45.07
CA ASP A 627 12.36 4.26 43.90
C ASP A 627 11.37 5.37 44.26
N ILE A 628 11.75 6.63 44.04
CA ILE A 628 10.93 7.81 44.32
C ILE A 628 10.38 8.49 43.05
N MET A 629 10.41 7.81 41.89
CA MET A 629 9.99 8.39 40.60
C MET A 629 8.58 8.94 40.64
N MET A 630 7.63 8.20 41.20
CA MET A 630 6.23 8.67 41.31
C MET A 630 6.11 9.91 42.20
N GLN A 631 6.92 10.01 43.24
CA GLN A 631 6.95 11.21 44.10
C GLN A 631 7.51 12.45 43.34
N GLN A 632 8.53 12.24 42.50
CA GLN A 632 9.07 13.31 41.66
C GLN A 632 8.07 13.79 40.61
N ILE A 633 7.34 12.83 39.96
CA ILE A 633 6.25 13.16 39.05
C ILE A 633 5.17 13.98 39.75
N GLN A 634 4.76 13.57 40.95
CA GLN A 634 3.74 14.29 41.72
C GLN A 634 4.23 15.67 42.15
N ARG A 635 5.48 15.78 42.59
CA ARG A 635 6.09 17.08 42.93
C ARG A 635 6.11 18.02 41.73
N ASN A 636 6.48 17.53 40.53
CA ASN A 636 6.45 18.33 39.31
C ASN A 636 5.03 18.83 39.00
N TYR A 637 4.04 17.93 39.16
CA TYR A 637 2.64 18.29 38.93
C TYR A 637 2.15 19.40 39.90
N ASP A 638 2.46 19.25 41.18
CA ASP A 638 2.07 20.22 42.19
C ASP A 638 2.82 21.58 42.01
N GLN A 639 4.10 21.52 41.62
CA GLN A 639 4.90 22.70 41.32
C GLN A 639 4.30 23.50 40.15
N ILE A 640 3.86 22.89 39.06
CA ILE A 640 3.24 23.58 37.94
C ILE A 640 1.97 24.31 38.36
N LYS A 641 1.18 23.74 39.26
CA LYS A 641 0.01 24.41 39.82
C LYS A 641 0.37 25.64 40.69
N LEU A 642 1.46 25.50 41.47
CA LEU A 642 1.98 26.62 42.28
C LEU A 642 2.55 27.69 41.36
N ASP A 643 3.27 27.33 40.31
CA ASP A 643 3.82 28.27 39.34
C ASP A 643 2.70 29.07 38.64
N ALA A 644 1.62 28.41 38.22
CA ALA A 644 0.46 29.09 37.64
C ALA A 644 -0.21 30.07 38.64
N GLN A 645 -0.26 29.72 39.92
CA GLN A 645 -0.77 30.64 40.95
C GLN A 645 0.21 31.80 41.20
N ALA A 646 1.50 31.53 41.21
CA ALA A 646 2.52 32.54 41.37
C ALA A 646 2.50 33.58 40.24
N ILE A 647 2.33 33.09 38.99
CA ILE A 647 2.17 33.97 37.81
C ILE A 647 1.00 34.95 38.01
N ILE A 648 -0.17 34.45 38.42
CA ILE A 648 -1.35 35.26 38.68
C ILE A 648 -1.04 36.33 39.77
N ASN A 649 -0.48 35.91 40.90
CA ASN A 649 -0.21 36.80 42.01
C ASN A 649 0.83 37.88 41.64
N GLU A 650 1.89 37.51 40.97
CA GLU A 650 2.94 38.44 40.54
C GLU A 650 2.42 39.47 39.53
N GLU A 651 1.67 39.03 38.53
CA GLU A 651 1.12 39.93 37.50
C GLU A 651 0.04 40.84 38.05
N MET A 652 -0.85 40.34 38.91
CA MET A 652 -1.83 41.18 39.60
C MET A 652 -1.16 42.24 40.47
N ASN A 653 -0.04 41.89 41.14
CA ASN A 653 0.74 42.89 41.90
C ASN A 653 1.44 43.88 40.95
N ARG A 654 1.97 43.46 39.82
CA ARG A 654 2.54 44.32 38.77
C ARG A 654 1.49 45.35 38.30
N ILE A 655 0.29 44.90 37.97
CA ILE A 655 -0.81 45.74 37.48
C ILE A 655 -1.24 46.75 38.56
N LYS A 656 -1.36 46.30 39.81
CA LYS A 656 -1.73 47.19 40.92
C LYS A 656 -0.68 48.29 41.23
N ASN A 657 0.59 47.98 41.02
CA ASN A 657 1.70 48.88 41.27
C ASN A 657 2.05 49.77 40.08
N ASP A 658 1.44 49.57 38.92
CA ASP A 658 1.64 50.36 37.70
C ASP A 658 0.39 51.27 37.50
N PRO A 659 0.49 52.60 37.74
CA PRO A 659 -0.66 53.51 37.63
C PRO A 659 -1.28 53.55 36.24
N GLU A 660 -0.46 53.48 35.17
CA GLU A 660 -0.96 53.51 33.78
C GLU A 660 -1.72 52.23 33.42
N LEU A 661 -1.23 51.12 33.86
CA LEU A 661 -1.92 49.82 33.66
C LEU A 661 -3.20 49.76 34.50
N CYS A 662 -3.15 50.23 35.72
CA CYS A 662 -4.30 50.28 36.61
C CYS A 662 -5.41 51.18 36.04
N GLU A 663 -5.07 52.36 35.54
CA GLU A 663 -6.01 53.28 34.88
C GLU A 663 -6.60 52.68 33.58
N ARG A 664 -5.76 52.07 32.76
CA ARG A 664 -6.21 51.44 31.50
C ARG A 664 -7.16 50.26 31.70
N LEU A 665 -6.93 49.44 32.73
CA LEU A 665 -7.68 48.20 32.95
C LEU A 665 -8.88 48.38 33.88
N TRP A 666 -8.84 49.31 34.83
CA TRP A 666 -9.89 49.46 35.85
C TRP A 666 -10.81 50.65 35.65
N LEU A 667 -10.40 51.78 35.04
CA LEU A 667 -11.31 52.87 34.68
C LEU A 667 -12.28 52.54 33.54
N LYS A 668 -11.99 51.52 32.76
CA LYS A 668 -12.94 51.01 31.76
C LYS A 668 -14.11 50.21 32.37
N ASP A 669 -14.01 49.75 33.61
CA ASP A 669 -15.09 49.00 34.27
C ASP A 669 -16.11 49.95 34.98
N ASP A 670 -15.69 51.14 35.43
CA ASP A 670 -16.60 52.09 36.12
C ASP A 670 -17.50 52.90 35.16
N THR A 671 -17.16 52.93 33.88
CA THR A 671 -18.00 53.62 32.86
C THR A 671 -19.08 52.73 32.22
N SER A 672 -19.10 51.45 32.51
CA SER A 672 -20.09 50.50 32.01
C SER A 672 -21.31 50.30 32.91
N HIS A 673 -21.36 51.00 34.09
CA HIS A 673 -22.46 50.97 35.04
C HIS A 673 -23.17 52.33 35.18
N LYS A 674 -23.17 53.18 34.15
CA LYS A 674 -24.06 54.34 34.08
C LYS A 674 -24.95 54.30 32.85
#